data_71708b6579b2732537ef9ad136262d4f
#
_entry.id   71708b6579b2732537ef9ad136262d4f
#
_cell.length_a   1.000
_cell.length_b   1.000
_cell.length_c   1.000
_cell.angle_alpha   90.00
_cell.angle_beta   90.00
_cell.angle_gamma   90.00
#
_symmetry.space_group_name_H-M   'P 1'
#
loop_
_entity.id
_entity.type
_entity.pdbx_description
1 polymer ?
#
loop_
_entity_poly.entity_id
_entity_poly.type
_entity_poly.pdbx_seq_one_letter_code
_entity_poly.pdbx_strand_id
1 'polypeptide(L)'
;MNMIYNLIGYIAKESCLLETPEPNSQIFNVLKDIPIYLISRNDKLVDCIQFDFSSLVVFCLIVISCLIVFIITIWNIIKLFSKGSKDKISRRNSVFTTSAVLVFLGGIILYFVGYDYDGTDKNTFTLVLRSVLSSFEMFLSKSNLIGIANNCKDSELYMFCFAIIHALALTISTLFAVLCFGKRILYWYSGFKWRFINSEGITNVFWGLNERSFVLAHDITKSSDKKERFIFVDFPLQEESPSKGQSFSGILGLFSYKINALRKISGLRNCIMMRSSLRPSSVHDTNADFFDAMNIYRLKQILDKSTKVRFFLLTTDEDANLKAAISMLNKNVCANAKLTIYCSARKNMLNRLIEERWENKLKLIDDSRAAVTQLKMEPDKMHHPIDFVDIDKERGCVTSKFKAMIVGFGSTGQDALRFLYEYSAFADKGGNKSPVEIHIIDNNLSVVKGKFWQEVPGMDMLVDKEVFFHDISAGSVEFDKFLNANIEQMNYIVVAAGSDENNMDIASMIMDKALLYRTKKMSHFKVFVRMYSDNSIVKFEAAVNVYKDFCHENKYAPLEYFGNTKDIYSYNIIVKNHYEKEAIDFYDSYCKAVGSSTTWDDRRKDEVMKLGKIYGKRSLRRKEGQDKANCQHRYTKIKLLNLSERQVSMSLPKWKKDKSIIDIEKEKITPWLISLYNVSICEHLRWNASHIMLGYVPMTVEVQKLITGTCDEVTKQHSCIKDWKELDCVTQGYDYEVVKRTVMMAQ
;
A
#
# COMPACT_ATOMS: atom_id res chain seq x y z
N MET A 1 43.54 3.26 -17.26
CA MET A 1 44.34 2.49 -18.23
C MET A 1 45.59 3.26 -18.68
N ASN A 2 45.50 4.53 -19.11
CA ASN A 2 46.66 5.34 -19.48
C ASN A 2 47.71 5.51 -18.39
N MET A 3 47.30 5.57 -17.10
CA MET A 3 48.22 5.69 -15.97
C MET A 3 49.03 4.40 -15.73
N ILE A 4 48.40 3.23 -15.95
CA ILE A 4 49.06 1.91 -15.87
C ILE A 4 50.03 1.74 -17.04
N TYR A 5 49.64 2.18 -18.24
CA TYR A 5 50.53 2.15 -19.45
C TYR A 5 51.73 3.07 -19.27
N ASN A 6 51.54 4.25 -18.67
CA ASN A 6 52.63 5.17 -18.37
C ASN A 6 53.56 4.65 -17.26
N LEU A 7 53.03 3.95 -16.26
CA LEU A 7 53.81 3.30 -15.20
C LEU A 7 54.63 2.13 -15.73
N ILE A 8 54.04 1.28 -16.61
CA ILE A 8 54.74 0.19 -17.27
C ILE A 8 55.75 0.73 -18.29
N GLY A 9 55.45 1.81 -18.99
CA GLY A 9 56.37 2.51 -19.91
C GLY A 9 57.52 3.17 -19.21
N TYR A 10 57.34 3.70 -17.97
CA TYR A 10 58.39 4.30 -17.18
C TYR A 10 59.35 3.22 -16.63
N ILE A 11 58.84 2.13 -16.13
CA ILE A 11 59.63 0.96 -15.67
C ILE A 11 60.43 0.35 -16.82
N ALA A 12 59.85 0.25 -18.04
CA ALA A 12 60.53 -0.26 -19.22
C ALA A 12 61.62 0.67 -19.76
N LYS A 13 61.51 1.99 -19.53
CA LYS A 13 62.46 2.97 -20.06
C LYS A 13 63.74 3.08 -19.16
N GLU A 14 63.64 2.80 -17.88
CA GLU A 14 64.80 2.77 -16.97
C GLU A 14 65.57 1.42 -17.05
N SER A 15 64.92 0.32 -17.43
CA SER A 15 65.61 -0.95 -17.62
C SER A 15 66.46 -1.04 -18.93
N CYS A 16 66.35 -0.05 -19.83
CA CYS A 16 67.13 0.01 -21.07
C CYS A 16 68.50 0.71 -20.97
N LEU A 17 68.98 1.07 -19.80
CA LEU A 17 70.25 1.80 -19.60
C LEU A 17 71.40 0.96 -19.02
N LEU A 18 71.34 -0.38 -19.11
CA LEU A 18 72.46 -1.26 -18.75
C LEU A 18 72.83 -2.14 -19.93
N GLU A 19 74.12 -2.04 -20.29
CA GLU A 19 74.81 -2.66 -21.44
C GLU A 19 74.56 -4.17 -21.59
N THR A 20 74.40 -4.57 -22.87
CA THR A 20 74.19 -5.98 -23.31
C THR A 20 75.44 -6.82 -23.23
N PRO A 21 75.34 -8.12 -22.87
CA PRO A 21 76.07 -9.21 -23.52
C PRO A 21 75.14 -10.15 -24.25
N GLU A 22 75.69 -10.77 -25.28
CA GLU A 22 75.17 -11.54 -26.41
C GLU A 22 74.13 -12.63 -26.14
N PRO A 23 73.39 -13.04 -27.16
CA PRO A 23 72.21 -13.92 -27.02
C PRO A 23 72.55 -15.38 -27.09
N ASN A 24 72.21 -16.14 -26.11
CA ASN A 24 71.93 -17.57 -26.32
C ASN A 24 71.01 -18.15 -25.26
N SER A 25 69.88 -18.65 -25.76
CA SER A 25 69.02 -19.68 -25.19
C SER A 25 68.42 -19.50 -23.79
N GLN A 26 67.15 -19.40 -23.80
CA GLN A 26 66.22 -19.51 -22.68
C GLN A 26 65.66 -18.20 -22.15
N ILE A 27 64.63 -17.75 -22.83
CA ILE A 27 63.76 -16.62 -22.41
C ILE A 27 63.17 -16.83 -20.97
N PHE A 28 63.20 -18.02 -20.47
CA PHE A 28 62.67 -18.37 -19.11
C PHE A 28 63.63 -18.08 -17.97
N ASN A 29 64.92 -17.94 -18.23
CA ASN A 29 65.89 -17.68 -17.17
C ASN A 29 66.26 -16.19 -17.01
N VAL A 30 65.93 -15.34 -17.98
CA VAL A 30 66.22 -13.91 -17.94
C VAL A 30 65.26 -13.12 -17.07
N LEU A 31 64.08 -13.69 -16.75
CA LEU A 31 63.10 -13.06 -15.91
C LEU A 31 63.25 -13.33 -14.40
N LYS A 32 64.21 -14.14 -14.00
CA LYS A 32 64.40 -14.56 -12.61
C LYS A 32 65.07 -13.53 -11.72
N ASP A 33 65.86 -12.61 -12.30
CA ASP A 33 66.67 -11.67 -11.54
C ASP A 33 66.55 -10.22 -12.10
N ILE A 34 65.36 -9.64 -12.10
CA ILE A 34 65.21 -8.21 -12.40
C ILE A 34 65.28 -7.45 -11.08
N PRO A 35 66.33 -6.63 -10.82
CA PRO A 35 66.36 -5.78 -9.64
C PRO A 35 65.34 -4.65 -9.78
N ILE A 36 64.42 -4.59 -8.85
CA ILE A 36 63.51 -3.46 -8.74
C ILE A 36 64.16 -2.43 -7.80
N TYR A 37 64.54 -1.31 -8.35
CA TYR A 37 65.02 -0.17 -7.54
C TYR A 37 63.81 0.57 -6.96
N LEU A 38 63.67 0.55 -5.64
CA LEU A 38 62.72 1.39 -4.92
C LEU A 38 63.42 2.72 -4.66
N ILE A 39 62.99 3.79 -5.29
CA ILE A 39 63.58 5.13 -5.16
C ILE A 39 63.31 5.65 -3.73
N SER A 40 64.38 5.91 -3.00
CA SER A 40 64.30 6.55 -1.67
C SER A 40 64.08 8.06 -1.83
N ARG A 41 63.39 8.66 -0.87
CA ARG A 41 63.04 10.08 -0.80
C ARG A 41 64.27 11.01 -0.72
N ASN A 42 65.49 10.47 -0.53
CA ASN A 42 66.73 11.22 -0.34
C ASN A 42 67.79 10.98 -1.44
N ASP A 43 67.39 10.61 -2.67
CA ASP A 43 68.32 10.44 -3.80
C ASP A 43 69.57 9.58 -3.54
N LYS A 44 69.60 8.78 -2.50
CA LYS A 44 70.65 7.79 -2.27
C LYS A 44 70.15 6.43 -2.74
N LEU A 45 70.88 5.83 -3.71
CA LEU A 45 70.71 4.43 -4.06
C LEU A 45 70.90 3.59 -2.79
N VAL A 46 69.84 3.08 -2.24
CA VAL A 46 69.85 2.09 -1.18
C VAL A 46 69.84 0.72 -1.83
N ASP A 47 70.62 -0.20 -1.28
CA ASP A 47 70.92 -1.54 -1.78
C ASP A 47 69.75 -2.22 -2.49
N CYS A 48 70.06 -2.77 -3.65
CA CYS A 48 69.12 -3.50 -4.50
C CYS A 48 68.43 -4.62 -3.72
N ILE A 49 67.10 -4.52 -3.60
CA ILE A 49 66.28 -5.63 -3.12
C ILE A 49 66.11 -6.58 -4.28
N GLN A 50 66.79 -7.70 -4.28
CA GLN A 50 66.49 -8.80 -5.21
C GLN A 50 65.17 -9.43 -4.82
N PHE A 51 64.07 -9.06 -5.49
CA PHE A 51 62.82 -9.80 -5.42
C PHE A 51 62.88 -10.98 -6.41
N ASP A 52 62.68 -12.19 -5.89
CA ASP A 52 62.41 -13.33 -6.75
C ASP A 52 61.17 -12.98 -7.65
N PHE A 53 61.15 -13.41 -8.91
CA PHE A 53 60.06 -13.09 -9.87
C PHE A 53 58.68 -13.46 -9.31
N SER A 54 58.58 -14.50 -8.49
CA SER A 54 57.37 -14.88 -7.76
C SER A 54 56.92 -13.80 -6.79
N SER A 55 57.83 -13.14 -6.07
CA SER A 55 57.54 -12.06 -5.13
C SER A 55 57.08 -10.78 -5.84
N LEU A 56 57.64 -10.48 -6.99
CA LEU A 56 57.18 -9.37 -7.84
C LEU A 56 55.77 -9.56 -8.38
N VAL A 57 55.47 -10.73 -8.86
CA VAL A 57 54.10 -11.09 -9.36
C VAL A 57 53.09 -11.02 -8.22
N VAL A 58 53.43 -11.54 -7.05
CA VAL A 58 52.57 -11.44 -5.86
C VAL A 58 52.38 -9.96 -5.45
N PHE A 59 53.42 -9.17 -5.46
CA PHE A 59 53.32 -7.73 -5.15
C PHE A 59 52.44 -6.97 -6.16
N CYS A 60 52.61 -7.20 -7.46
CA CYS A 60 51.74 -6.63 -8.49
C CYS A 60 50.29 -7.07 -8.34
N LEU A 61 50.03 -8.33 -8.03
CA LEU A 61 48.68 -8.85 -7.77
C LEU A 61 48.06 -8.19 -6.54
N ILE A 62 48.82 -7.90 -5.52
CA ILE A 62 48.36 -7.18 -4.32
C ILE A 62 47.99 -5.75 -4.66
N VAL A 63 48.82 -5.02 -5.39
CA VAL A 63 48.51 -3.64 -5.81
C VAL A 63 47.28 -3.60 -6.69
N ILE A 64 47.17 -4.48 -7.65
CA ILE A 64 45.99 -4.60 -8.53
C ILE A 64 44.74 -4.96 -7.70
N SER A 65 44.84 -5.89 -6.78
CA SER A 65 43.69 -6.25 -5.95
C SER A 65 43.28 -5.11 -5.00
N CYS A 66 44.21 -4.36 -4.45
CA CYS A 66 43.94 -3.16 -3.65
C CYS A 66 43.24 -2.05 -4.45
N LEU A 67 43.67 -1.81 -5.70
CA LEU A 67 43.02 -0.86 -6.60
C LEU A 67 41.62 -1.30 -6.99
N ILE A 68 41.42 -2.58 -7.28
CA ILE A 68 40.10 -3.14 -7.58
C ILE A 68 39.17 -3.01 -6.35
N VAL A 69 39.66 -3.32 -5.16
CA VAL A 69 38.89 -3.17 -3.92
C VAL A 69 38.52 -1.70 -3.66
N PHE A 70 39.47 -0.78 -3.91
CA PHE A 70 39.24 0.65 -3.78
C PHE A 70 38.13 1.12 -4.74
N ILE A 71 38.21 0.77 -6.01
CA ILE A 71 37.23 1.11 -7.04
C ILE A 71 35.86 0.51 -6.69
N ILE A 72 35.80 -0.76 -6.32
CA ILE A 72 34.56 -1.45 -5.95
C ILE A 72 33.96 -0.80 -4.70
N THR A 73 34.77 -0.45 -3.69
CA THR A 73 34.29 0.17 -2.44
C THR A 73 33.74 1.57 -2.70
N ILE A 74 34.42 2.39 -3.45
CA ILE A 74 33.94 3.73 -3.85
C ILE A 74 32.67 3.63 -4.70
N TRP A 75 32.64 2.73 -5.68
CA TRP A 75 31.47 2.50 -6.51
C TRP A 75 30.26 2.08 -5.68
N ASN A 76 30.47 1.26 -4.65
CA ASN A 76 29.43 0.83 -3.72
C ASN A 76 28.96 1.96 -2.80
N ILE A 77 29.87 2.80 -2.32
CA ILE A 77 29.53 4.00 -1.55
C ILE A 77 28.68 4.95 -2.40
N ILE A 78 29.07 5.21 -3.65
CA ILE A 78 28.32 6.04 -4.59
C ILE A 78 26.95 5.45 -4.87
N LYS A 79 26.84 4.14 -5.07
CA LYS A 79 25.55 3.44 -5.23
C LYS A 79 24.67 3.45 -3.98
N LEU A 80 25.24 3.53 -2.79
CA LEU A 80 24.49 3.70 -1.52
C LEU A 80 23.69 5.00 -1.52
N PHE A 81 24.20 6.05 -2.16
CA PHE A 81 23.59 7.37 -2.24
C PHE A 81 22.78 7.61 -3.53
N SER A 82 22.84 6.72 -4.53
CA SER A 82 22.10 6.87 -5.78
C SER A 82 20.69 6.25 -5.70
N LYS A 83 19.68 6.93 -6.31
CA LYS A 83 18.29 6.45 -6.44
C LYS A 83 18.24 5.19 -7.31
N GLY A 84 17.72 4.06 -6.80
CA GLY A 84 17.37 2.94 -7.67
C GLY A 84 17.06 1.60 -7.02
N SER A 85 15.91 1.06 -7.36
CA SER A 85 15.37 -0.30 -7.48
C SER A 85 15.68 -1.41 -6.44
N LYS A 86 14.61 -2.10 -6.00
CA LYS A 86 14.56 -3.12 -4.94
C LYS A 86 15.47 -4.36 -5.15
N ASP A 87 15.75 -4.77 -6.38
CA ASP A 87 16.53 -5.99 -6.68
C ASP A 87 18.04 -5.87 -6.44
N LYS A 88 18.54 -4.67 -6.17
CA LYS A 88 19.97 -4.41 -5.94
C LYS A 88 20.42 -4.56 -4.48
N ILE A 89 19.50 -4.76 -3.53
CA ILE A 89 19.83 -4.76 -2.09
C ILE A 89 20.61 -6.01 -1.70
N SER A 90 20.26 -7.18 -2.20
CA SER A 90 20.95 -8.44 -1.91
C SER A 90 22.37 -8.45 -2.46
N ARG A 91 22.58 -7.98 -3.70
CA ARG A 91 23.92 -7.85 -4.29
C ARG A 91 24.80 -6.84 -3.54
N ARG A 92 24.23 -5.77 -3.03
CA ARG A 92 24.95 -4.71 -2.29
C ARG A 92 25.54 -5.20 -0.98
N ASN A 93 24.82 -6.06 -0.25
CA ASN A 93 25.26 -6.60 1.03
C ASN A 93 26.44 -7.56 0.86
N SER A 94 26.39 -8.41 -0.16
CA SER A 94 27.47 -9.31 -0.52
C SER A 94 28.75 -8.54 -0.84
N VAL A 95 28.63 -7.44 -1.59
CA VAL A 95 29.78 -6.64 -2.00
C VAL A 95 30.44 -5.89 -0.83
N PHE A 96 29.65 -5.37 0.14
CA PHE A 96 30.20 -4.72 1.33
C PHE A 96 30.99 -5.72 2.20
N THR A 97 30.43 -6.89 2.45
CA THR A 97 31.10 -7.96 3.19
C THR A 97 32.37 -8.43 2.47
N THR A 98 32.27 -8.59 1.15
CA THR A 98 33.42 -8.97 0.30
C THR A 98 34.52 -7.90 0.36
N SER A 99 34.15 -6.60 0.30
CA SER A 99 35.12 -5.49 0.41
C SER A 99 35.83 -5.48 1.78
N ALA A 100 35.09 -5.73 2.87
CA ALA A 100 35.68 -5.81 4.21
C ALA A 100 36.67 -6.98 4.34
N VAL A 101 36.31 -8.14 3.81
CA VAL A 101 37.19 -9.32 3.79
C VAL A 101 38.43 -9.07 2.94
N LEU A 102 38.29 -8.47 1.77
CA LEU A 102 39.42 -8.15 0.89
C LEU A 102 40.38 -7.14 1.52
N VAL A 103 39.84 -6.06 2.15
CA VAL A 103 40.68 -5.08 2.86
C VAL A 103 41.40 -5.73 4.05
N PHE A 104 40.74 -6.64 4.76
CA PHE A 104 41.36 -7.40 5.85
C PHE A 104 42.51 -8.30 5.36
N LEU A 105 42.28 -9.06 4.27
CA LEU A 105 43.32 -9.89 3.65
C LEU A 105 44.47 -9.05 3.09
N GLY A 106 44.17 -7.93 2.44
CA GLY A 106 45.17 -6.98 1.96
C GLY A 106 46.02 -6.40 3.12
N GLY A 107 45.39 -6.12 4.25
CA GLY A 107 46.08 -5.71 5.47
C GLY A 107 47.05 -6.77 5.99
N ILE A 108 46.59 -8.05 6.04
CA ILE A 108 47.47 -9.17 6.45
C ILE A 108 48.70 -9.25 5.57
N ILE A 109 48.52 -9.16 4.25
CA ILE A 109 49.67 -9.27 3.31
C ILE A 109 50.62 -8.09 3.47
N LEU A 110 50.10 -6.86 3.59
CA LEU A 110 50.95 -5.69 3.80
C LEU A 110 51.75 -5.75 5.11
N TYR A 111 51.11 -6.11 6.20
CA TYR A 111 51.80 -6.28 7.47
C TYR A 111 52.75 -7.46 7.47
N PHE A 112 52.42 -8.55 6.80
CA PHE A 112 53.30 -9.73 6.63
C PHE A 112 54.58 -9.30 5.93
N VAL A 113 54.49 -8.62 4.76
CA VAL A 113 55.66 -8.12 4.02
C VAL A 113 56.47 -7.12 4.90
N GLY A 114 55.76 -6.21 5.58
CA GLY A 114 56.42 -5.20 6.41
C GLY A 114 57.14 -5.75 7.61
N TYR A 115 56.74 -6.85 8.19
CA TYR A 115 57.36 -7.52 9.32
C TYR A 115 58.43 -8.54 8.91
N ASP A 116 58.21 -9.25 7.80
CA ASP A 116 59.18 -10.25 7.28
C ASP A 116 60.50 -9.57 6.90
N TYR A 117 60.41 -8.35 6.37
CA TYR A 117 61.57 -7.57 5.94
C TYR A 117 62.48 -7.09 7.09
N ASP A 118 61.98 -7.09 8.32
CA ASP A 118 62.76 -6.68 9.50
C ASP A 118 63.59 -7.84 10.06
N GLY A 119 63.33 -9.09 9.61
CA GLY A 119 64.10 -10.29 10.00
C GLY A 119 64.09 -10.61 11.49
N THR A 120 63.26 -9.95 12.29
CA THR A 120 63.22 -10.08 13.75
C THR A 120 62.46 -11.34 14.21
N ASP A 121 61.48 -11.80 13.43
CA ASP A 121 60.67 -12.96 13.74
C ASP A 121 61.15 -14.21 12.98
N LYS A 122 61.94 -15.07 13.67
CA LYS A 122 62.41 -16.34 13.08
C LYS A 122 61.34 -17.41 12.86
N ASN A 123 60.10 -17.17 13.28
CA ASN A 123 59.02 -18.15 13.18
C ASN A 123 57.84 -17.61 12.32
N THR A 124 57.62 -18.23 11.16
CA THR A 124 56.58 -17.85 10.22
C THR A 124 55.19 -17.80 10.86
N PHE A 125 54.88 -18.66 11.82
CA PHE A 125 53.60 -18.69 12.51
C PHE A 125 53.36 -17.39 13.34
N THR A 126 54.40 -16.95 14.09
CA THR A 126 54.33 -15.71 14.87
C THR A 126 54.18 -14.50 13.96
N LEU A 127 54.83 -14.48 12.81
CA LEU A 127 54.73 -13.45 11.80
C LEU A 127 53.33 -13.33 11.25
N VAL A 128 52.71 -14.48 10.88
CA VAL A 128 51.32 -14.49 10.39
C VAL A 128 50.35 -14.01 11.47
N LEU A 129 50.49 -14.50 12.70
CA LEU A 129 49.61 -14.11 13.80
C LEU A 129 49.71 -12.62 14.11
N ARG A 130 50.92 -12.05 14.11
CA ARG A 130 51.18 -10.62 14.28
C ARG A 130 50.55 -9.77 13.16
N SER A 131 50.65 -10.24 11.91
CA SER A 131 50.05 -9.58 10.73
C SER A 131 48.56 -9.59 10.79
N VAL A 132 47.94 -10.70 11.24
CA VAL A 132 46.47 -10.80 11.45
C VAL A 132 46.01 -9.84 12.55
N LEU A 133 46.69 -9.79 13.67
CA LEU A 133 46.37 -8.88 14.78
C LEU A 133 46.46 -7.41 14.35
N SER A 134 47.58 -7.04 13.67
CA SER A 134 47.74 -5.65 13.16
C SER A 134 46.71 -5.28 12.11
N SER A 135 46.23 -6.24 11.30
CA SER A 135 45.13 -6.03 10.38
C SER A 135 43.79 -5.80 11.10
N PHE A 136 43.53 -6.46 12.23
CA PHE A 136 42.40 -6.09 13.08
C PHE A 136 42.53 -4.71 13.71
N GLU A 137 43.75 -4.36 14.21
CA GLU A 137 44.01 -3.05 14.80
C GLU A 137 43.78 -1.92 13.79
N MET A 138 44.06 -2.14 12.50
CA MET A 138 43.79 -1.21 11.41
C MET A 138 42.30 -0.79 11.34
N PHE A 139 41.36 -1.74 11.53
CA PHE A 139 39.93 -1.43 11.60
C PHE A 139 39.55 -0.63 12.87
N LEU A 140 40.39 -0.66 13.92
CA LEU A 140 40.21 0.14 15.11
C LEU A 140 40.95 1.47 15.04
N SER A 141 41.37 1.91 13.84
CA SER A 141 42.12 3.14 13.59
C SER A 141 43.52 3.16 14.24
N LYS A 142 44.08 2.01 14.52
CA LYS A 142 45.46 1.87 14.97
C LYS A 142 46.33 1.41 13.81
N SER A 143 47.48 2.06 13.63
CA SER A 143 48.50 1.62 12.68
C SER A 143 49.77 1.22 13.44
N ASN A 144 50.26 0.00 13.18
CA ASN A 144 51.51 -0.47 13.81
C ASN A 144 52.71 -0.19 12.91
N LEU A 145 52.86 1.10 12.55
CA LEU A 145 53.93 1.58 11.67
C LEU A 145 55.30 1.41 12.30
N ILE A 146 55.38 1.41 13.64
CA ILE A 146 56.65 1.29 14.38
C ILE A 146 57.30 -0.08 14.12
N GLY A 147 56.49 -1.13 14.00
CA GLY A 147 56.97 -2.48 13.77
C GLY A 147 57.30 -2.85 12.31
N ILE A 148 57.13 -1.94 11.38
CA ILE A 148 57.42 -2.15 9.96
C ILE A 148 58.90 -1.79 9.70
N ALA A 149 59.60 -2.61 8.92
CA ALA A 149 60.97 -2.40 8.52
C ALA A 149 61.20 -1.03 7.89
N ASN A 150 62.35 -0.40 8.17
CA ASN A 150 62.66 0.94 7.69
C ASN A 150 62.72 1.01 6.17
N ASN A 151 63.23 -0.03 5.53
CA ASN A 151 63.28 -0.11 4.07
C ASN A 151 61.88 -0.07 3.42
N CYS A 152 60.88 -0.66 4.06
CA CYS A 152 59.49 -0.57 3.62
C CYS A 152 58.86 0.82 3.85
N LYS A 153 59.30 1.51 4.93
CA LYS A 153 58.86 2.89 5.21
C LYS A 153 59.47 3.90 4.22
N ASP A 154 60.68 3.64 3.72
CA ASP A 154 61.33 4.48 2.73
C ASP A 154 60.77 4.27 1.30
N SER A 155 60.04 3.23 1.08
CA SER A 155 59.40 2.94 -0.20
C SER A 155 58.10 3.73 -0.35
N GLU A 156 58.08 4.68 -1.31
CA GLU A 156 56.86 5.47 -1.61
C GLU A 156 55.68 4.58 -2.03
N LEU A 157 55.92 3.55 -2.81
CA LEU A 157 54.86 2.63 -3.30
C LEU A 157 54.27 1.81 -2.15
N TYR A 158 55.09 1.27 -1.26
CA TYR A 158 54.61 0.53 -0.09
C TYR A 158 53.78 1.44 0.83
N MET A 159 54.25 2.65 1.12
CA MET A 159 53.56 3.60 1.97
C MET A 159 52.26 4.09 1.34
N PHE A 160 52.21 4.24 0.02
CA PHE A 160 50.97 4.56 -0.71
C PHE A 160 49.92 3.44 -0.57
N CYS A 161 50.33 2.16 -0.80
CA CYS A 161 49.43 1.01 -0.59
C CYS A 161 48.95 0.88 0.87
N PHE A 162 49.86 1.12 1.82
CA PHE A 162 49.57 1.12 3.23
C PHE A 162 48.53 2.20 3.60
N ALA A 163 48.71 3.43 3.10
CA ALA A 163 47.78 4.51 3.34
C ALA A 163 46.40 4.24 2.74
N ILE A 164 46.32 3.68 1.52
CA ILE A 164 45.04 3.31 0.88
C ILE A 164 44.31 2.26 1.68
N ILE A 165 44.98 1.17 2.08
CA ILE A 165 44.31 0.09 2.82
C ILE A 165 43.86 0.57 4.20
N HIS A 166 44.63 1.41 4.88
CA HIS A 166 44.20 1.98 6.14
C HIS A 166 43.02 2.95 5.99
N ALA A 167 43.02 3.78 4.94
CA ALA A 167 41.88 4.66 4.63
C ALA A 167 40.60 3.86 4.32
N LEU A 168 40.72 2.77 3.57
CA LEU A 168 39.60 1.86 3.30
C LEU A 168 39.07 1.17 4.55
N ALA A 169 39.98 0.69 5.41
CA ALA A 169 39.63 0.05 6.68
C ALA A 169 38.90 1.04 7.60
N LEU A 170 39.42 2.25 7.73
CA LEU A 170 38.77 3.31 8.49
C LEU A 170 37.38 3.66 7.94
N THR A 171 37.26 3.78 6.63
CA THR A 171 35.99 4.07 5.96
C THR A 171 34.96 2.94 6.21
N ILE A 172 35.37 1.68 6.10
CA ILE A 172 34.52 0.51 6.37
C ILE A 172 34.11 0.49 7.86
N SER A 173 35.03 0.72 8.77
CA SER A 173 34.75 0.77 10.22
C SER A 173 33.81 1.92 10.59
N THR A 174 34.00 3.09 10.01
CA THR A 174 33.15 4.27 10.22
C THR A 174 31.74 3.99 9.69
N LEU A 175 31.63 3.41 8.49
CA LEU A 175 30.33 3.00 7.94
C LEU A 175 29.67 1.96 8.85
N PHE A 176 30.39 0.96 9.32
CA PHE A 176 29.89 -0.04 10.25
C PHE A 176 29.42 0.57 11.57
N ALA A 177 30.19 1.48 12.14
CA ALA A 177 29.83 2.22 13.36
C ALA A 177 28.55 3.05 13.14
N VAL A 178 28.45 3.78 12.03
CA VAL A 178 27.23 4.51 11.64
C VAL A 178 26.05 3.54 11.47
N LEU A 179 26.27 2.38 10.88
CA LEU A 179 25.26 1.35 10.72
C LEU A 179 24.77 0.79 12.08
N CYS A 180 25.67 0.54 13.01
CA CYS A 180 25.36 -0.04 14.31
C CYS A 180 24.78 0.98 15.31
N PHE A 181 25.39 2.17 15.37
CA PHE A 181 25.08 3.19 16.38
C PHE A 181 24.19 4.32 15.85
N GLY A 182 24.15 4.53 14.55
CA GLY A 182 23.39 5.64 13.95
C GLY A 182 21.91 5.64 14.32
N LYS A 183 21.31 4.45 14.52
CA LYS A 183 19.94 4.34 15.04
C LYS A 183 19.79 4.97 16.43
N ARG A 184 20.72 4.66 17.35
CA ARG A 184 20.65 5.22 18.72
C ARG A 184 20.82 6.74 18.71
N ILE A 185 21.74 7.24 17.88
CA ILE A 185 21.98 8.67 17.71
C ILE A 185 20.74 9.36 17.12
N LEU A 186 20.10 8.77 16.11
CA LEU A 186 18.89 9.30 15.50
C LEU A 186 17.71 9.34 16.48
N TYR A 187 17.50 8.28 17.26
CA TYR A 187 16.46 8.28 18.29
C TYR A 187 16.74 9.28 19.40
N TRP A 188 18.01 9.41 19.80
CA TRP A 188 18.41 10.42 20.78
C TRP A 188 18.19 11.85 20.24
N TYR A 189 18.60 12.11 18.99
CA TYR A 189 18.36 13.39 18.31
C TYR A 189 16.86 13.67 18.15
N SER A 190 16.06 12.68 17.78
CA SER A 190 14.60 12.81 17.70
C SER A 190 13.99 13.16 19.06
N GLY A 191 14.46 12.54 20.14
CA GLY A 191 14.02 12.85 21.50
C GLY A 191 14.42 14.27 21.95
N PHE A 192 15.59 14.74 21.53
CA PHE A 192 16.03 16.12 21.76
C PHE A 192 15.17 17.11 20.95
N LYS A 193 14.97 16.85 19.66
CA LYS A 193 14.12 17.67 18.77
C LYS A 193 12.69 17.82 19.32
N TRP A 194 12.15 16.80 19.98
CA TRP A 194 10.83 16.85 20.57
C TRP A 194 10.59 18.05 21.49
N ARG A 195 11.59 18.48 22.25
CA ARG A 195 11.48 19.61 23.18
C ARG A 195 11.16 20.94 22.50
N PHE A 196 11.49 21.04 21.21
CA PHE A 196 11.34 22.24 20.40
C PHE A 196 10.16 22.17 19.42
N ILE A 197 9.40 21.06 19.43
CA ILE A 197 8.25 20.91 18.55
C ILE A 197 7.05 21.67 19.12
N ASN A 198 6.65 22.69 18.39
CA ASN A 198 5.41 23.42 18.66
C ASN A 198 4.21 22.70 18.06
N SER A 199 3.11 22.54 18.80
CA SER A 199 1.89 21.88 18.34
C SER A 199 0.67 22.45 19.05
N GLU A 200 -0.50 22.26 18.46
CA GLU A 200 -1.79 22.65 19.04
C GLU A 200 -2.40 21.57 19.96
N GLY A 201 -1.59 20.71 20.52
CA GLY A 201 -2.03 19.69 21.46
C GLY A 201 -2.55 18.40 20.80
N ILE A 202 -2.55 18.31 19.45
CA ILE A 202 -2.92 17.10 18.71
C ILE A 202 -1.66 16.27 18.43
N THR A 203 -1.68 15.01 18.84
CA THR A 203 -0.57 14.07 18.61
C THR A 203 -1.04 12.88 17.78
N ASN A 204 -0.39 12.65 16.65
CA ASN A 204 -0.61 11.51 15.78
C ASN A 204 0.50 10.49 15.98
N VAL A 205 0.18 9.28 16.40
CA VAL A 205 1.14 8.20 16.65
C VAL A 205 0.95 7.13 15.59
N PHE A 206 1.95 6.93 14.76
CA PHE A 206 1.97 5.90 13.71
C PHE A 206 2.74 4.68 14.19
N TRP A 207 2.07 3.54 14.21
CA TRP A 207 2.65 2.27 14.58
C TRP A 207 3.21 1.58 13.35
N GLY A 208 4.53 1.61 13.21
CA GLY A 208 5.26 1.07 12.06
C GLY A 208 5.66 2.13 11.03
N LEU A 209 6.77 1.83 10.36
CA LEU A 209 7.38 2.65 9.29
C LEU A 209 6.99 2.05 7.93
N ASN A 210 5.74 2.16 7.54
CA ASN A 210 5.22 1.62 6.28
C ASN A 210 4.68 2.72 5.36
N GLU A 211 4.39 2.39 4.12
CA GLU A 211 3.94 3.34 3.10
C GLU A 211 2.62 4.01 3.47
N ARG A 212 1.65 3.25 4.02
CA ARG A 212 0.35 3.74 4.48
C ARG A 212 0.52 4.85 5.54
N SER A 213 1.42 4.62 6.51
CA SER A 213 1.74 5.59 7.56
C SER A 213 2.37 6.87 7.01
N PHE A 214 3.27 6.76 6.03
CA PHE A 214 3.93 7.92 5.43
C PHE A 214 2.96 8.75 4.59
N VAL A 215 2.17 8.09 3.76
CA VAL A 215 1.18 8.75 2.90
C VAL A 215 0.18 9.53 3.74
N LEU A 216 -0.41 8.88 4.74
CA LEU A 216 -1.39 9.53 5.62
C LEU A 216 -0.75 10.68 6.42
N ALA A 217 0.45 10.53 6.96
CA ALA A 217 1.11 11.59 7.70
C ALA A 217 1.42 12.80 6.81
N HIS A 218 1.85 12.57 5.57
CA HIS A 218 2.07 13.65 4.61
C HIS A 218 0.78 14.37 4.25
N ASP A 219 -0.31 13.62 4.05
CA ASP A 219 -1.59 14.21 3.72
C ASP A 219 -2.19 15.00 4.90
N ILE A 220 -2.09 14.49 6.13
CA ILE A 220 -2.46 15.25 7.34
C ILE A 220 -1.68 16.56 7.41
N THR A 221 -0.37 16.54 7.12
CA THR A 221 0.48 17.76 7.17
C THR A 221 0.06 18.79 6.13
N LYS A 222 -0.41 18.36 4.95
CA LYS A 222 -0.86 19.24 3.86
C LYS A 222 -2.27 19.76 4.08
N SER A 223 -3.17 18.90 4.58
CA SER A 223 -4.60 19.13 4.63
C SER A 223 -5.10 19.66 5.99
N SER A 224 -4.24 19.65 7.02
CA SER A 224 -4.57 20.19 8.34
C SER A 224 -4.08 21.62 8.48
N ASP A 225 -4.98 22.55 8.81
CA ASP A 225 -4.65 23.95 9.14
C ASP A 225 -3.89 24.08 10.47
N LYS A 226 -3.88 22.99 11.26
CA LYS A 226 -3.32 22.95 12.60
C LYS A 226 -1.91 22.37 12.60
N LYS A 227 -1.04 22.91 13.46
CA LYS A 227 0.30 22.37 13.70
C LYS A 227 0.18 21.13 14.57
N GLU A 228 0.09 19.94 13.95
CA GLU A 228 0.00 18.66 14.64
C GLU A 228 1.39 18.04 14.86
N ARG A 229 1.52 17.19 15.88
CA ARG A 229 2.72 16.39 16.16
C ARG A 229 2.61 15.03 15.51
N PHE A 230 3.74 14.48 15.07
CA PHE A 230 3.84 13.16 14.47
C PHE A 230 4.89 12.33 15.20
N ILE A 231 4.48 11.16 15.66
CA ILE A 231 5.35 10.18 16.31
C ILE A 231 5.30 8.91 15.49
N PHE A 232 6.45 8.49 14.95
CA PHE A 232 6.57 7.18 14.31
C PHE A 232 7.24 6.23 15.28
N VAL A 233 6.59 5.13 15.58
CA VAL A 233 7.13 4.06 16.42
C VAL A 233 7.76 3.02 15.51
N ASP A 234 9.11 2.95 15.54
CA ASP A 234 9.87 1.94 14.80
C ASP A 234 9.92 0.66 15.64
N PHE A 235 9.27 -0.39 15.17
CA PHE A 235 9.46 -1.73 15.70
C PHE A 235 10.10 -2.61 14.62
N PRO A 236 10.88 -3.64 15.02
CA PRO A 236 11.47 -4.55 14.05
C PRO A 236 10.35 -5.24 13.27
N LEU A 237 10.26 -4.92 11.99
CA LEU A 237 9.30 -5.51 11.07
C LEU A 237 9.57 -7.01 10.92
N GLN A 238 8.53 -7.81 11.12
CA GLN A 238 8.45 -9.17 10.59
C GLN A 238 8.04 -9.16 9.12
N GLU A 239 8.26 -8.06 8.44
CA GLU A 239 7.95 -8.00 7.02
C GLU A 239 8.94 -8.88 6.29
N GLU A 240 8.40 -9.91 5.68
CA GLU A 240 9.06 -10.89 4.85
C GLU A 240 10.12 -11.66 5.65
N SER A 241 9.70 -12.76 6.25
CA SER A 241 10.66 -13.77 6.67
C SER A 241 11.61 -14.02 5.49
N PRO A 242 12.89 -13.61 5.58
CA PRO A 242 13.83 -13.98 4.54
C PRO A 242 13.81 -15.49 4.49
N SER A 243 13.53 -16.05 3.33
CA SER A 243 13.65 -17.48 3.06
C SER A 243 14.91 -17.97 3.76
N LYS A 244 14.77 -19.04 4.54
CA LYS A 244 15.86 -19.67 5.32
C LYS A 244 17.16 -19.69 4.52
N GLY A 245 18.12 -18.82 4.85
CA GLY A 245 19.42 -18.71 4.17
C GLY A 245 20.03 -17.31 4.08
N GLN A 246 19.33 -16.25 4.47
CA GLN A 246 19.80 -14.85 4.29
C GLN A 246 20.08 -14.10 5.59
N SER A 247 20.83 -14.68 6.53
CA SER A 247 21.05 -14.03 7.84
C SER A 247 21.88 -12.73 7.79
N PHE A 248 22.74 -12.54 6.80
CA PHE A 248 23.56 -11.33 6.66
C PHE A 248 22.93 -10.27 5.73
N SER A 249 22.16 -10.68 4.74
CA SER A 249 21.42 -9.75 3.85
C SER A 249 20.32 -8.98 4.59
N GLY A 250 19.77 -9.54 5.67
CA GLY A 250 18.69 -8.95 6.46
C GLY A 250 19.08 -7.64 7.16
N ILE A 251 20.32 -7.51 7.68
CA ILE A 251 20.73 -6.33 8.48
C ILE A 251 20.89 -5.10 7.60
N LEU A 252 21.53 -5.21 6.44
CA LEU A 252 21.75 -4.09 5.52
C LEU A 252 20.49 -3.73 4.73
N GLY A 253 19.66 -4.70 4.40
CA GLY A 253 18.33 -4.48 3.81
C GLY A 253 17.41 -3.69 4.74
N LEU A 254 17.34 -4.09 6.00
CA LEU A 254 16.64 -3.37 7.07
C LEU A 254 17.16 -1.95 7.27
N PHE A 255 18.46 -1.75 7.14
CA PHE A 255 19.08 -0.44 7.30
C PHE A 255 18.78 0.49 6.11
N SER A 256 18.86 -0.02 4.88
CA SER A 256 18.47 0.74 3.67
C SER A 256 17.00 1.15 3.70
N TYR A 257 16.13 0.25 4.16
CA TYR A 257 14.71 0.54 4.36
C TYR A 257 14.51 1.66 5.39
N LYS A 258 15.20 1.60 6.52
CA LYS A 258 15.10 2.61 7.58
C LYS A 258 15.67 3.96 7.18
N ILE A 259 16.75 4.01 6.39
CA ILE A 259 17.25 5.28 5.82
C ILE A 259 16.22 5.89 4.86
N ASN A 260 15.59 5.07 4.00
CA ASN A 260 14.55 5.54 3.11
C ASN A 260 13.31 6.03 3.88
N ALA A 261 12.94 5.33 4.96
CA ALA A 261 11.88 5.76 5.85
C ALA A 261 12.21 7.09 6.55
N LEU A 262 13.42 7.23 7.08
CA LEU A 262 13.90 8.47 7.68
C LEU A 262 13.89 9.62 6.68
N ARG A 263 14.29 9.37 5.44
CA ARG A 263 14.24 10.37 4.35
C ARG A 263 12.81 10.81 4.06
N LYS A 264 11.85 9.89 4.02
CA LYS A 264 10.42 10.21 3.86
C LYS A 264 9.90 11.02 5.05
N ILE A 265 10.31 10.69 6.28
CA ILE A 265 9.92 11.40 7.50
C ILE A 265 10.60 12.76 7.62
N SER A 266 11.82 12.93 7.12
CA SER A 266 12.55 14.20 7.21
C SER A 266 11.85 15.37 6.52
N GLY A 267 10.98 15.10 5.55
CA GLY A 267 10.12 16.09 4.92
C GLY A 267 8.90 16.51 5.77
N LEU A 268 8.61 15.80 6.87
CA LEU A 268 7.50 16.13 7.76
C LEU A 268 7.95 17.11 8.84
N ARG A 269 7.20 18.19 9.00
CA ARG A 269 7.37 19.13 10.12
C ARG A 269 6.85 18.48 11.42
N ASN A 270 7.45 18.84 12.56
CA ASN A 270 7.00 18.38 13.89
C ASN A 270 6.98 16.85 14.04
N CYS A 271 7.92 16.14 13.44
CA CYS A 271 8.02 14.69 13.44
C CYS A 271 9.17 14.19 14.30
N ILE A 272 8.94 13.12 15.05
CA ILE A 272 9.95 12.36 15.78
C ILE A 272 9.81 10.85 15.51
N MET A 273 10.91 10.13 15.71
CA MET A 273 10.92 8.67 15.72
C MET A 273 11.20 8.14 17.12
N MET A 274 10.50 7.08 17.48
CA MET A 274 10.72 6.34 18.72
C MET A 274 11.01 4.88 18.37
N ARG A 275 11.89 4.23 19.13
CA ARG A 275 12.14 2.79 19.00
C ARG A 275 11.24 2.02 19.93
N SER A 276 10.59 0.99 19.41
CA SER A 276 9.96 -0.05 20.22
C SER A 276 11.00 -1.12 20.58
N SER A 277 10.95 -1.61 21.81
CA SER A 277 11.76 -2.74 22.29
C SER A 277 11.12 -4.11 21.93
N LEU A 278 9.88 -4.13 21.48
CA LEU A 278 9.18 -5.36 21.07
C LEU A 278 9.83 -5.98 19.83
N ARG A 279 10.08 -7.27 19.95
CA ARG A 279 10.25 -8.14 18.77
C ARG A 279 8.87 -8.68 18.39
N PRO A 280 8.51 -8.70 17.09
CA PRO A 280 7.22 -9.21 16.64
C PRO A 280 6.92 -10.66 17.08
N SER A 281 7.95 -11.50 17.24
CA SER A 281 7.82 -12.88 17.76
C SER A 281 7.31 -12.97 19.21
N SER A 282 7.40 -11.91 19.99
CA SER A 282 6.89 -11.87 21.36
C SER A 282 5.42 -11.44 21.45
N VAL A 283 4.79 -11.05 20.34
CA VAL A 283 3.34 -10.76 20.29
C VAL A 283 2.49 -12.02 20.47
N HIS A 284 3.07 -13.21 20.27
CA HIS A 284 2.41 -14.49 20.60
C HIS A 284 2.45 -14.85 22.08
N ASP A 285 3.31 -14.21 22.88
CA ASP A 285 3.29 -14.34 24.33
C ASP A 285 2.20 -13.42 24.88
N THR A 286 1.11 -14.03 25.26
CA THR A 286 -0.12 -13.39 25.77
C THR A 286 0.10 -12.50 27.02
N ASN A 287 1.30 -12.52 27.60
CA ASN A 287 1.70 -11.75 28.77
C ASN A 287 2.69 -10.62 28.49
N ALA A 288 3.28 -10.54 27.28
CA ALA A 288 4.13 -9.42 26.93
C ALA A 288 3.26 -8.18 26.66
N ASP A 289 3.23 -7.31 27.61
CA ASP A 289 2.45 -6.08 27.54
C ASP A 289 2.95 -5.20 26.39
N PHE A 290 2.07 -4.96 25.40
CA PHE A 290 2.35 -4.11 24.24
C PHE A 290 2.96 -2.74 24.66
N PHE A 291 2.61 -2.25 25.85
CA PHE A 291 3.11 -1.00 26.41
C PHE A 291 4.40 -1.16 27.22
N ASP A 292 4.64 -2.28 27.86
CA ASP A 292 5.89 -2.50 28.61
C ASP A 292 7.11 -2.59 27.69
N ALA A 293 6.86 -2.93 26.44
CA ALA A 293 7.87 -3.02 25.42
C ALA A 293 8.14 -1.72 24.65
N MET A 294 7.27 -0.75 24.72
CA MET A 294 7.62 0.62 24.36
C MET A 294 8.33 1.25 25.56
N ASN A 295 9.31 2.10 25.35
CA ASN A 295 9.86 2.98 26.40
C ASN A 295 8.75 3.94 26.85
N ILE A 296 7.71 3.37 27.50
CA ILE A 296 6.38 3.93 27.75
C ILE A 296 6.46 5.21 28.55
N TYR A 297 7.41 5.28 29.46
CA TYR A 297 7.51 6.45 30.32
C TYR A 297 7.61 7.74 29.51
N ARG A 298 8.42 7.75 28.43
CA ARG A 298 8.55 8.92 27.57
C ARG A 298 7.33 9.15 26.69
N LEU A 299 6.76 8.09 26.11
CA LEU A 299 5.55 8.23 25.29
C LEU A 299 4.38 8.67 26.15
N LYS A 300 4.20 8.08 27.34
CA LYS A 300 3.13 8.46 28.29
C LYS A 300 3.23 9.94 28.67
N GLN A 301 4.42 10.44 29.01
CA GLN A 301 4.60 11.87 29.32
C GLN A 301 4.24 12.80 28.14
N ILE A 302 4.45 12.33 26.91
CA ILE A 302 4.09 13.07 25.72
C ILE A 302 2.57 13.05 25.51
N LEU A 303 1.95 11.88 25.69
CA LEU A 303 0.52 11.68 25.49
C LEU A 303 -0.30 12.40 26.57
N ASP A 304 0.18 12.42 27.80
CA ASP A 304 -0.47 13.13 28.92
C ASP A 304 -0.53 14.65 28.70
N LYS A 305 0.39 15.21 27.92
CA LYS A 305 0.40 16.64 27.54
C LYS A 305 -0.46 16.94 26.30
N SER A 306 -1.03 15.93 25.67
CA SER A 306 -1.82 16.07 24.45
C SER A 306 -3.30 16.22 24.79
N THR A 307 -4.01 17.13 24.13
CA THR A 307 -5.47 17.27 24.28
C THR A 307 -6.21 16.21 23.47
N LYS A 308 -5.64 15.80 22.33
CA LYS A 308 -6.16 14.77 21.44
C LYS A 308 -5.04 13.87 20.95
N VAL A 309 -5.24 12.57 21.04
CA VAL A 309 -4.30 11.55 20.57
C VAL A 309 -4.98 10.68 19.53
N ARG A 310 -4.33 10.50 18.37
CA ARG A 310 -4.74 9.57 17.34
C ARG A 310 -3.65 8.52 17.18
N PHE A 311 -4.00 7.25 17.37
CA PHE A 311 -3.13 6.13 17.04
C PHE A 311 -3.51 5.55 15.69
N PHE A 312 -2.52 5.30 14.84
CA PHE A 312 -2.66 4.69 13.53
C PHE A 312 -1.92 3.36 13.50
N LEU A 313 -2.68 2.26 13.51
CA LEU A 313 -2.21 0.89 13.44
C LEU A 313 -2.43 0.41 12.00
N LEU A 314 -1.46 0.64 11.12
CA LEU A 314 -1.59 0.50 9.67
C LEU A 314 -0.65 -0.56 9.08
N THR A 315 -0.27 -1.58 9.87
CA THR A 315 0.54 -2.68 9.35
C THR A 315 -0.29 -3.58 8.43
N THR A 316 0.36 -4.46 7.69
CA THR A 316 -0.30 -5.45 6.82
C THR A 316 -0.93 -6.58 7.61
N ASP A 317 -0.49 -6.80 8.84
CA ASP A 317 -1.05 -7.81 9.75
C ASP A 317 -2.26 -7.23 10.50
N GLU A 318 -3.45 -7.53 9.98
CA GLU A 318 -4.73 -7.05 10.54
C GLU A 318 -4.99 -7.56 11.96
N ASP A 319 -4.61 -8.80 12.24
CA ASP A 319 -4.82 -9.40 13.58
C ASP A 319 -3.90 -8.77 14.61
N ALA A 320 -2.65 -8.50 14.27
CA ALA A 320 -1.71 -7.79 15.14
C ALA A 320 -2.20 -6.36 15.41
N ASN A 321 -2.69 -5.65 14.39
CA ASN A 321 -3.26 -4.32 14.56
C ASN A 321 -4.44 -4.33 15.52
N LEU A 322 -5.36 -5.29 15.36
CA LEU A 322 -6.56 -5.38 16.20
C LEU A 322 -6.24 -5.76 17.64
N LYS A 323 -5.35 -6.72 17.87
CA LYS A 323 -4.85 -7.09 19.20
C LYS A 323 -4.21 -5.89 19.91
N ALA A 324 -3.38 -5.14 19.18
CA ALA A 324 -2.77 -3.92 19.70
C ALA A 324 -3.82 -2.87 20.09
N ALA A 325 -4.82 -2.63 19.23
CA ALA A 325 -5.91 -1.70 19.52
C ALA A 325 -6.70 -2.08 20.78
N ILE A 326 -7.06 -3.36 20.91
CA ILE A 326 -7.79 -3.88 22.06
C ILE A 326 -6.96 -3.72 23.35
N SER A 327 -5.67 -4.05 23.31
CA SER A 327 -4.76 -3.88 24.45
C SER A 327 -4.68 -2.42 24.89
N MET A 328 -4.54 -1.48 23.94
CA MET A 328 -4.52 -0.04 24.21
C MET A 328 -5.80 0.44 24.89
N LEU A 329 -6.96 -0.03 24.44
CA LEU A 329 -8.26 0.39 24.94
C LEU A 329 -8.54 -0.18 26.34
N ASN A 330 -8.18 -1.43 26.59
CA ASN A 330 -8.33 -2.07 27.89
C ASN A 330 -7.48 -1.39 28.98
N LYS A 331 -6.28 -0.91 28.64
CA LYS A 331 -5.36 -0.27 29.59
C LYS A 331 -5.59 1.22 29.79
N ASN A 332 -6.53 1.80 29.06
CA ASN A 332 -6.85 3.23 29.12
C ASN A 332 -5.60 4.13 29.02
N VAL A 333 -4.82 3.92 27.98
CA VAL A 333 -3.46 4.48 27.79
C VAL A 333 -3.39 6.01 27.88
N CYS A 334 -4.46 6.69 27.56
CA CYS A 334 -4.56 8.16 27.57
C CYS A 334 -5.73 8.58 28.45
N ALA A 335 -5.57 8.54 29.79
CA ALA A 335 -6.64 8.90 30.71
C ALA A 335 -7.11 10.36 30.54
N ASN A 336 -6.19 11.27 30.22
CA ASN A 336 -6.43 12.72 30.17
C ASN A 336 -6.67 13.28 28.77
N ALA A 337 -6.49 12.48 27.71
CA ALA A 337 -6.62 12.94 26.33
C ALA A 337 -7.77 12.23 25.60
N LYS A 338 -8.42 12.93 24.66
CA LYS A 338 -9.39 12.30 23.75
C LYS A 338 -8.66 11.33 22.82
N LEU A 339 -8.72 10.04 23.12
CA LEU A 339 -8.10 8.97 22.34
C LEU A 339 -8.99 8.54 21.20
N THR A 340 -8.40 8.38 19.98
CA THR A 340 -9.00 7.69 18.84
C THR A 340 -7.96 6.78 18.21
N ILE A 341 -8.28 5.50 18.03
CA ILE A 341 -7.43 4.50 17.40
C ILE A 341 -8.00 4.19 16.02
N TYR A 342 -7.19 4.35 14.99
CA TYR A 342 -7.45 3.96 13.62
C TYR A 342 -6.69 2.67 13.34
N CYS A 343 -7.42 1.60 13.05
CA CYS A 343 -6.89 0.25 12.93
C CYS A 343 -7.18 -0.32 11.53
N SER A 344 -6.13 -0.64 10.77
CA SER A 344 -6.30 -1.36 9.50
C SER A 344 -6.71 -2.80 9.81
N ALA A 345 -7.97 -3.10 9.54
CA ALA A 345 -8.56 -4.43 9.67
C ALA A 345 -9.85 -4.53 8.86
N ARG A 346 -10.13 -5.72 8.35
CA ARG A 346 -11.36 -5.99 7.60
C ARG A 346 -12.60 -5.84 8.50
N LYS A 347 -13.62 -5.20 7.97
CA LYS A 347 -14.92 -5.02 8.64
C LYS A 347 -15.81 -6.28 8.51
N ASN A 348 -15.30 -7.43 8.95
CA ASN A 348 -16.09 -8.65 9.11
C ASN A 348 -17.05 -8.54 10.32
N MET A 349 -17.90 -9.54 10.53
CA MET A 349 -18.89 -9.54 11.60
C MET A 349 -18.29 -9.35 13.00
N LEU A 350 -17.23 -10.10 13.32
CA LEU A 350 -16.57 -10.05 14.63
C LEU A 350 -15.89 -8.70 14.86
N ASN A 351 -15.12 -8.24 13.90
CA ASN A 351 -14.38 -6.98 14.03
C ASN A 351 -15.32 -5.77 14.16
N ARG A 352 -16.49 -5.81 13.54
CA ARG A 352 -17.55 -4.79 13.74
C ARG A 352 -18.11 -4.79 15.14
N LEU A 353 -18.31 -5.96 15.76
CA LEU A 353 -18.75 -6.04 17.17
C LEU A 353 -17.68 -5.46 18.11
N ILE A 354 -16.40 -5.66 17.80
CA ILE A 354 -15.28 -5.06 18.53
C ILE A 354 -15.28 -3.53 18.36
N GLU A 355 -15.44 -3.01 17.14
CA GLU A 355 -15.54 -1.58 16.86
C GLU A 355 -16.71 -0.95 17.63
N GLU A 356 -17.86 -1.60 17.68
CA GLU A 356 -19.04 -1.13 18.44
C GLU A 356 -18.83 -1.07 19.94
N ARG A 357 -18.10 -2.04 20.50
CA ARG A 357 -17.79 -2.04 21.94
C ARG A 357 -17.04 -0.77 22.35
N TRP A 358 -16.18 -0.26 21.48
CA TRP A 358 -15.38 0.94 21.72
C TRP A 358 -15.73 2.10 20.78
N GLU A 359 -17.01 2.32 20.57
CA GLU A 359 -17.56 3.42 19.78
C GLU A 359 -16.87 4.75 20.11
N ASN A 360 -16.52 5.52 19.08
CA ASN A 360 -15.76 6.78 19.15
C ASN A 360 -14.28 6.66 19.58
N LYS A 361 -13.81 5.52 20.09
CA LYS A 361 -12.41 5.30 20.44
C LYS A 361 -11.69 4.43 19.44
N LEU A 362 -12.37 3.47 18.80
CA LEU A 362 -11.83 2.59 17.76
C LEU A 362 -12.53 2.86 16.43
N LYS A 363 -11.75 2.99 15.36
CA LYS A 363 -12.24 3.09 13.97
C LYS A 363 -11.47 2.11 13.11
N LEU A 364 -12.19 1.18 12.50
CA LEU A 364 -11.61 0.22 11.57
C LEU A 364 -11.47 0.82 10.17
N ILE A 365 -10.32 0.60 9.55
CA ILE A 365 -10.03 0.96 8.17
C ILE A 365 -9.99 -0.35 7.37
N ASP A 366 -10.96 -0.54 6.50
CA ASP A 366 -11.03 -1.68 5.58
C ASP A 366 -10.61 -1.21 4.18
N ASP A 367 -9.41 -1.60 3.77
CA ASP A 367 -8.80 -1.16 2.52
C ASP A 367 -9.62 -1.56 1.30
N SER A 368 -10.21 -2.76 1.32
CA SER A 368 -11.02 -3.26 0.21
C SER A 368 -12.29 -2.44 0.04
N ARG A 369 -12.97 -2.19 1.16
CA ARG A 369 -14.17 -1.36 1.18
C ARG A 369 -13.89 0.08 0.82
N ALA A 370 -12.78 0.65 1.31
CA ALA A 370 -12.37 2.00 0.98
C ALA A 370 -12.05 2.13 -0.52
N ALA A 371 -11.38 1.14 -1.11
CA ALA A 371 -11.09 1.11 -2.54
C ALA A 371 -12.37 1.10 -3.40
N VAL A 372 -13.31 0.22 -3.10
CA VAL A 372 -14.58 0.15 -3.85
C VAL A 372 -15.45 1.38 -3.61
N THR A 373 -15.34 2.02 -2.43
CA THR A 373 -16.06 3.26 -2.17
C THR A 373 -15.63 4.39 -3.11
N GLN A 374 -14.40 4.41 -3.58
CA GLN A 374 -13.95 5.39 -4.58
C GLN A 374 -14.75 5.27 -5.88
N LEU A 375 -15.07 4.06 -6.32
CA LEU A 375 -15.90 3.84 -7.51
C LEU A 375 -17.35 4.35 -7.33
N LYS A 376 -17.80 4.55 -6.08
CA LYS A 376 -19.13 5.09 -5.75
C LYS A 376 -19.15 6.61 -5.69
N MET A 377 -18.02 7.26 -5.39
CA MET A 377 -17.95 8.66 -4.96
C MET A 377 -17.39 9.62 -6.01
N GLU A 378 -16.88 9.10 -7.13
CA GLU A 378 -16.30 9.94 -8.19
C GLU A 378 -17.20 9.99 -9.44
N PRO A 379 -18.33 10.70 -9.38
CA PRO A 379 -19.32 10.70 -10.46
C PRO A 379 -18.79 11.28 -11.77
N ASP A 380 -17.83 12.20 -11.71
CA ASP A 380 -17.28 12.86 -12.89
C ASP A 380 -16.38 11.96 -13.74
N LYS A 381 -15.99 10.80 -13.20
CA LYS A 381 -15.05 9.87 -13.85
C LYS A 381 -15.71 8.69 -14.58
N MET A 382 -17.02 8.67 -14.70
CA MET A 382 -17.74 7.54 -15.30
C MET A 382 -17.39 6.19 -14.62
N HIS A 383 -17.69 6.07 -13.33
CA HIS A 383 -17.44 4.85 -12.55
C HIS A 383 -18.71 4.03 -12.26
N HIS A 384 -19.87 4.63 -12.39
CA HIS A 384 -21.13 3.97 -12.05
C HIS A 384 -21.64 3.07 -13.19
N PRO A 385 -22.27 1.93 -12.88
CA PRO A 385 -22.88 1.04 -13.88
C PRO A 385 -23.81 1.75 -14.88
N ILE A 386 -24.47 2.83 -14.45
CA ILE A 386 -25.36 3.65 -15.31
C ILE A 386 -24.62 4.32 -16.48
N ASP A 387 -23.29 4.47 -16.39
CA ASP A 387 -22.48 5.09 -17.44
C ASP A 387 -22.25 4.17 -18.64
N PHE A 388 -22.54 2.87 -18.48
CA PHE A 388 -22.21 1.83 -19.45
C PHE A 388 -23.45 1.12 -20.03
N VAL A 389 -24.64 1.68 -19.82
CA VAL A 389 -25.92 1.16 -20.33
C VAL A 389 -26.66 2.22 -21.09
N ASP A 390 -27.56 1.79 -21.99
CA ASP A 390 -28.42 2.69 -22.73
C ASP A 390 -29.60 3.14 -21.85
N ILE A 391 -29.87 4.45 -21.84
CA ILE A 391 -30.90 5.08 -21.01
C ILE A 391 -31.97 5.69 -21.92
N ASP A 392 -33.22 5.41 -21.64
CA ASP A 392 -34.35 6.20 -22.13
C ASP A 392 -34.52 7.43 -21.22
N LYS A 393 -33.93 8.54 -21.64
CA LYS A 393 -33.90 9.79 -20.88
C LYS A 393 -35.28 10.42 -20.68
N GLU A 394 -36.25 10.11 -21.51
CA GLU A 394 -37.62 10.59 -21.36
C GLU A 394 -38.37 9.84 -20.30
N ARG A 395 -38.17 8.53 -20.24
CA ARG A 395 -38.85 7.62 -19.31
C ARG A 395 -38.10 7.34 -18.03
N GLY A 396 -36.81 7.71 -17.94
CA GLY A 396 -35.96 7.48 -16.76
C GLY A 396 -35.73 6.01 -16.47
N CYS A 397 -35.53 5.18 -17.50
CA CYS A 397 -35.33 3.74 -17.38
C CYS A 397 -34.17 3.27 -18.27
N VAL A 398 -33.68 2.05 -18.02
CA VAL A 398 -32.60 1.43 -18.81
C VAL A 398 -33.19 0.57 -19.90
N THR A 399 -32.58 0.56 -21.09
CA THR A 399 -33.05 -0.15 -22.27
C THR A 399 -32.13 -1.28 -22.72
N SER A 400 -30.93 -1.38 -22.14
CA SER A 400 -30.00 -2.46 -22.43
C SER A 400 -29.70 -3.28 -21.16
N LYS A 401 -29.24 -4.54 -21.38
CA LYS A 401 -28.78 -5.41 -20.30
C LYS A 401 -27.46 -4.93 -19.74
N PHE A 402 -27.27 -5.00 -18.42
CA PHE A 402 -25.99 -4.79 -17.77
C PHE A 402 -25.28 -6.12 -17.54
N LYS A 403 -24.06 -6.25 -18.08
CA LYS A 403 -23.22 -7.44 -17.92
C LYS A 403 -21.85 -7.06 -17.38
N ALA A 404 -21.47 -7.67 -16.24
CA ALA A 404 -20.23 -7.38 -15.57
C ALA A 404 -19.40 -8.64 -15.28
N MET A 405 -18.11 -8.48 -15.07
CA MET A 405 -17.19 -9.53 -14.64
C MET A 405 -16.32 -9.05 -13.50
N ILE A 406 -16.12 -9.92 -12.50
CA ILE A 406 -15.18 -9.70 -11.40
C ILE A 406 -14.15 -10.81 -11.45
N VAL A 407 -12.87 -10.44 -11.62
CA VAL A 407 -11.74 -11.37 -11.60
C VAL A 407 -11.02 -11.24 -10.27
N GLY A 408 -11.07 -12.33 -9.48
CA GLY A 408 -10.63 -12.38 -8.08
C GLY A 408 -11.78 -12.10 -7.10
N PHE A 409 -12.21 -13.10 -6.34
CA PHE A 409 -13.30 -13.01 -5.36
C PHE A 409 -12.81 -12.93 -3.91
N GLY A 410 -11.61 -12.40 -3.71
CA GLY A 410 -11.10 -11.98 -2.41
C GLY A 410 -11.90 -10.82 -1.83
N SER A 411 -11.34 -10.15 -0.83
CA SER A 411 -12.02 -9.04 -0.12
C SER A 411 -12.54 -7.95 -1.04
N THR A 412 -11.69 -7.50 -1.99
CA THR A 412 -12.08 -6.43 -2.94
C THR A 412 -13.13 -6.90 -3.93
N GLY A 413 -13.03 -8.14 -4.45
CA GLY A 413 -14.02 -8.69 -5.36
C GLY A 413 -15.39 -8.86 -4.71
N GLN A 414 -15.44 -9.28 -3.44
CA GLN A 414 -16.69 -9.36 -2.67
C GLN A 414 -17.34 -7.98 -2.46
N ASP A 415 -16.54 -6.95 -2.16
CA ASP A 415 -17.07 -5.59 -2.03
C ASP A 415 -17.46 -5.01 -3.41
N ALA A 416 -16.75 -5.38 -4.49
CA ALA A 416 -17.13 -5.04 -5.86
C ALA A 416 -18.46 -5.69 -6.26
N LEU A 417 -18.72 -6.96 -5.87
CA LEU A 417 -20.01 -7.59 -6.11
C LEU A 417 -21.15 -6.83 -5.41
N ARG A 418 -20.95 -6.44 -4.13
CA ARG A 418 -21.93 -5.64 -3.40
C ARG A 418 -22.21 -4.31 -4.11
N PHE A 419 -21.17 -3.67 -4.61
CA PHE A 419 -21.30 -2.43 -5.36
C PHE A 419 -22.04 -2.63 -6.68
N LEU A 420 -21.55 -3.53 -7.52
CA LEU A 420 -22.11 -3.73 -8.86
C LEU A 420 -23.57 -4.18 -8.79
N TYR A 421 -23.91 -5.09 -7.87
CA TYR A 421 -25.27 -5.59 -7.72
C TYR A 421 -26.24 -4.50 -7.24
N GLU A 422 -25.80 -3.65 -6.28
CA GLU A 422 -26.61 -2.54 -5.80
C GLU A 422 -26.80 -1.44 -6.86
N TYR A 423 -25.75 -1.11 -7.61
CA TYR A 423 -25.74 0.04 -8.53
C TYR A 423 -26.21 -0.31 -9.95
N SER A 424 -26.35 -1.58 -10.27
CA SER A 424 -26.96 -2.04 -11.53
C SER A 424 -28.43 -2.45 -11.41
N ALA A 425 -29.05 -2.21 -10.27
CA ALA A 425 -30.46 -2.49 -10.03
C ALA A 425 -31.35 -1.43 -10.69
N PHE A 426 -31.50 -1.51 -12.01
CA PHE A 426 -32.26 -0.56 -12.83
C PHE A 426 -33.68 -1.08 -13.12
N ALA A 427 -34.59 -0.12 -13.41
CA ALA A 427 -35.89 -0.41 -13.96
C ALA A 427 -35.87 -0.40 -15.50
N ASP A 428 -36.59 -1.32 -16.12
CA ASP A 428 -36.85 -1.36 -17.56
C ASP A 428 -38.08 -0.50 -17.96
N LYS A 429 -38.42 -0.47 -19.25
CA LYS A 429 -39.59 0.25 -19.79
C LYS A 429 -40.91 -0.21 -19.22
N GLY A 430 -41.01 -1.45 -18.75
CA GLY A 430 -42.21 -2.06 -18.17
C GLY A 430 -42.31 -1.87 -16.65
N GLY A 431 -41.35 -1.18 -16.04
CA GLY A 431 -41.28 -1.03 -14.60
C GLY A 431 -40.86 -2.32 -13.86
N ASN A 432 -40.22 -3.25 -14.56
CA ASN A 432 -39.66 -4.45 -13.97
C ASN A 432 -38.12 -4.24 -13.80
N LYS A 433 -37.45 -5.13 -13.08
CA LYS A 433 -36.00 -5.13 -12.98
C LYS A 433 -35.37 -5.39 -14.36
N SER A 434 -34.50 -4.50 -14.80
CA SER A 434 -33.69 -4.71 -16.01
C SER A 434 -32.76 -5.91 -15.83
N PRO A 435 -32.51 -6.72 -16.88
CA PRO A 435 -31.61 -7.89 -16.76
C PRO A 435 -30.19 -7.51 -16.36
N VAL A 436 -29.69 -8.17 -15.33
CA VAL A 436 -28.34 -8.03 -14.79
C VAL A 436 -27.64 -9.38 -14.84
N GLU A 437 -26.37 -9.37 -15.21
CA GLU A 437 -25.54 -10.58 -15.27
C GLU A 437 -24.14 -10.24 -14.74
N ILE A 438 -23.73 -10.83 -13.60
CA ILE A 438 -22.44 -10.62 -12.98
C ILE A 438 -21.70 -11.95 -12.92
N HIS A 439 -20.60 -12.06 -13.66
CA HIS A 439 -19.74 -13.24 -13.68
C HIS A 439 -18.58 -13.06 -12.70
N ILE A 440 -18.32 -14.05 -11.87
CA ILE A 440 -17.25 -14.06 -10.87
C ILE A 440 -16.26 -15.16 -11.26
N ILE A 441 -15.01 -14.75 -11.48
CA ILE A 441 -13.90 -15.63 -11.87
C ILE A 441 -12.92 -15.71 -10.71
N ASP A 442 -12.70 -16.90 -10.17
CA ASP A 442 -11.69 -17.14 -9.13
C ASP A 442 -11.28 -18.60 -9.15
N ASN A 443 -10.03 -18.90 -8.87
CA ASN A 443 -9.48 -20.27 -8.83
C ASN A 443 -9.56 -20.94 -7.44
N ASN A 444 -10.17 -20.28 -6.47
CA ASN A 444 -10.34 -20.77 -5.11
C ASN A 444 -11.77 -20.53 -4.58
N LEU A 445 -12.74 -20.70 -5.46
CA LEU A 445 -14.15 -20.43 -5.16
C LEU A 445 -14.69 -21.24 -3.99
N SER A 446 -14.26 -22.48 -3.83
CA SER A 446 -14.72 -23.36 -2.75
C SER A 446 -14.50 -22.76 -1.36
N VAL A 447 -13.41 -22.03 -1.17
CA VAL A 447 -13.05 -21.40 0.12
C VAL A 447 -13.71 -20.02 0.27
N VAL A 448 -13.59 -19.17 -0.75
CA VAL A 448 -14.04 -17.77 -0.65
C VAL A 448 -15.56 -17.63 -0.72
N LYS A 449 -16.22 -18.51 -1.48
CA LYS A 449 -17.67 -18.56 -1.66
C LYS A 449 -18.40 -18.86 -0.35
N GLY A 450 -18.00 -19.90 0.40
CA GLY A 450 -18.65 -20.31 1.64
C GLY A 450 -18.67 -19.20 2.70
N LYS A 451 -17.57 -18.48 2.86
CA LYS A 451 -17.48 -17.33 3.78
C LYS A 451 -18.45 -16.21 3.39
N PHE A 452 -18.53 -15.90 2.09
CA PHE A 452 -19.42 -14.87 1.58
C PHE A 452 -20.89 -15.23 1.76
N TRP A 453 -21.28 -16.53 1.56
CA TRP A 453 -22.64 -17.02 1.78
C TRP A 453 -23.10 -16.87 3.22
N GLN A 454 -22.22 -17.13 4.18
CA GLN A 454 -22.52 -16.90 5.61
C GLN A 454 -22.84 -15.44 5.92
N GLU A 455 -22.17 -14.51 5.24
CA GLU A 455 -22.44 -13.07 5.39
C GLU A 455 -23.68 -12.61 4.63
N VAL A 456 -23.99 -13.23 3.49
CA VAL A 456 -25.05 -12.85 2.54
C VAL A 456 -25.93 -14.07 2.20
N PRO A 457 -26.78 -14.55 3.11
CA PRO A 457 -27.65 -15.72 2.87
C PRO A 457 -28.57 -15.56 1.67
N GLY A 458 -28.93 -14.32 1.30
CA GLY A 458 -29.76 -14.02 0.13
C GLY A 458 -29.12 -14.34 -1.22
N MET A 459 -27.85 -14.78 -1.26
CA MET A 459 -27.19 -15.20 -2.49
C MET A 459 -27.90 -16.39 -3.18
N ASP A 460 -28.57 -17.27 -2.44
CA ASP A 460 -29.32 -18.39 -3.00
C ASP A 460 -30.41 -17.94 -3.97
N MET A 461 -30.91 -16.71 -3.81
CA MET A 461 -31.92 -16.15 -4.72
C MET A 461 -31.32 -15.64 -6.04
N LEU A 462 -30.00 -15.36 -6.06
CA LEU A 462 -29.30 -14.65 -7.12
C LEU A 462 -28.42 -15.55 -7.98
N VAL A 463 -27.90 -16.63 -7.40
CA VAL A 463 -26.99 -17.55 -8.10
C VAL A 463 -27.69 -18.23 -9.25
N ASP A 464 -26.99 -18.38 -10.37
CA ASP A 464 -27.43 -18.96 -11.64
C ASP A 464 -28.63 -18.23 -12.31
N LYS A 465 -28.96 -17.04 -11.77
CA LYS A 465 -29.98 -16.15 -12.35
C LYS A 465 -29.37 -14.80 -12.74
N GLU A 466 -28.65 -14.20 -11.81
CA GLU A 466 -28.04 -12.86 -11.96
C GLU A 466 -26.55 -12.86 -11.65
N VAL A 467 -26.08 -13.80 -10.81
CA VAL A 467 -24.68 -13.95 -10.38
C VAL A 467 -24.19 -15.35 -10.71
N PHE A 468 -23.13 -15.43 -11.49
CA PHE A 468 -22.56 -16.67 -12.02
C PHE A 468 -21.13 -16.85 -11.53
N PHE A 469 -20.87 -17.99 -10.88
CA PHE A 469 -19.56 -18.31 -10.36
C PHE A 469 -18.82 -19.30 -11.25
N HIS A 470 -17.60 -18.97 -11.62
CA HIS A 470 -16.74 -19.77 -12.49
C HIS A 470 -15.43 -20.09 -11.75
N ASP A 471 -15.20 -21.36 -11.49
CA ASP A 471 -13.94 -21.86 -10.90
C ASP A 471 -12.88 -21.98 -11.99
N ILE A 472 -12.34 -20.81 -12.37
CA ILE A 472 -11.41 -20.65 -13.50
C ILE A 472 -10.23 -19.79 -13.02
N SER A 473 -9.01 -20.24 -13.34
CA SER A 473 -7.83 -19.45 -13.11
C SER A 473 -7.70 -18.38 -14.21
N ALA A 474 -7.56 -17.13 -13.81
CA ALA A 474 -7.22 -16.06 -14.75
C ALA A 474 -5.90 -16.36 -15.45
N GLY A 475 -5.86 -16.23 -16.78
CA GLY A 475 -4.72 -16.62 -17.61
C GLY A 475 -4.72 -18.08 -18.09
N SER A 476 -5.72 -18.89 -17.71
CA SER A 476 -5.90 -20.24 -18.25
C SER A 476 -6.55 -20.22 -19.64
N VAL A 477 -6.50 -21.37 -20.33
CA VAL A 477 -7.18 -21.55 -21.65
C VAL A 477 -8.70 -21.44 -21.47
N GLU A 478 -9.23 -21.89 -20.35
CA GLU A 478 -10.65 -21.79 -19.99
C GLU A 478 -11.07 -20.34 -19.84
N PHE A 479 -10.22 -19.50 -19.23
CA PHE A 479 -10.45 -18.06 -19.12
C PHE A 479 -10.44 -17.39 -20.50
N ASP A 480 -9.49 -17.77 -21.37
CA ASP A 480 -9.44 -17.27 -22.74
C ASP A 480 -10.72 -17.60 -23.53
N LYS A 481 -11.21 -18.85 -23.44
CA LYS A 481 -12.48 -19.27 -24.04
C LYS A 481 -13.65 -18.50 -23.47
N PHE A 482 -13.67 -18.28 -22.16
CA PHE A 482 -14.71 -17.50 -21.49
C PHE A 482 -14.75 -16.06 -22.00
N LEU A 483 -13.59 -15.41 -22.10
CA LEU A 483 -13.48 -14.05 -22.64
C LEU A 483 -13.97 -13.99 -24.10
N ASN A 484 -13.52 -14.90 -24.95
CA ASN A 484 -13.91 -14.93 -26.37
C ASN A 484 -15.45 -15.04 -26.53
N ALA A 485 -16.13 -15.77 -25.64
CA ALA A 485 -17.58 -15.94 -25.67
C ALA A 485 -18.37 -14.76 -25.11
N ASN A 486 -17.78 -13.96 -24.21
CA ASN A 486 -18.53 -13.02 -23.39
C ASN A 486 -18.12 -11.56 -23.56
N ILE A 487 -16.89 -11.26 -24.01
CA ILE A 487 -16.31 -9.91 -23.99
C ILE A 487 -17.09 -8.90 -24.82
N GLU A 488 -17.76 -9.32 -25.90
CA GLU A 488 -18.58 -8.46 -26.75
C GLU A 488 -19.72 -7.80 -25.98
N GLN A 489 -20.31 -8.50 -24.99
CA GLN A 489 -21.47 -8.02 -24.24
C GLN A 489 -21.09 -7.42 -22.88
N MET A 490 -19.83 -7.51 -22.44
CA MET A 490 -19.40 -6.98 -21.16
C MET A 490 -19.48 -5.45 -21.15
N ASN A 491 -19.96 -4.90 -20.05
CA ASN A 491 -20.01 -3.46 -19.79
C ASN A 491 -18.94 -3.04 -18.74
N TYR A 492 -18.78 -3.84 -17.70
CA TYR A 492 -18.01 -3.46 -16.53
C TYR A 492 -17.14 -4.63 -16.07
N ILE A 493 -15.86 -4.42 -15.92
CA ILE A 493 -14.95 -5.45 -15.43
C ILE A 493 -14.16 -4.91 -14.25
N VAL A 494 -14.07 -5.68 -13.18
CA VAL A 494 -13.23 -5.41 -12.02
C VAL A 494 -12.16 -6.48 -11.91
N VAL A 495 -10.89 -6.08 -11.90
CA VAL A 495 -9.75 -6.98 -11.71
C VAL A 495 -9.15 -6.75 -10.33
N ALA A 496 -9.20 -7.76 -9.47
CA ALA A 496 -8.71 -7.71 -8.08
C ALA A 496 -8.14 -9.07 -7.63
N ALA A 497 -7.27 -9.66 -8.46
CA ALA A 497 -6.74 -11.01 -8.32
C ALA A 497 -5.33 -11.05 -7.73
N GLY A 498 -5.09 -10.33 -6.64
CA GLY A 498 -3.83 -10.41 -5.86
C GLY A 498 -2.89 -9.24 -6.06
N SER A 499 -1.69 -9.44 -6.66
CA SER A 499 -0.66 -8.42 -6.79
C SER A 499 -0.93 -7.42 -7.93
N ASP A 500 -0.30 -6.25 -7.87
CA ASP A 500 -0.38 -5.24 -8.92
C ASP A 500 0.06 -5.79 -10.29
N GLU A 501 1.13 -6.59 -10.33
CA GLU A 501 1.64 -7.19 -11.57
C GLU A 501 0.62 -8.15 -12.18
N ASN A 502 0.07 -9.06 -11.37
CA ASN A 502 -0.95 -10.00 -11.82
C ASN A 502 -2.23 -9.28 -12.30
N ASN A 503 -2.66 -8.24 -11.59
CA ASN A 503 -3.81 -7.45 -11.99
C ASN A 503 -3.58 -6.71 -13.32
N MET A 504 -2.38 -6.18 -13.57
CA MET A 504 -2.01 -5.55 -14.84
C MET A 504 -1.98 -6.55 -15.99
N ASP A 505 -1.41 -7.74 -15.77
CA ASP A 505 -1.33 -8.79 -16.80
C ASP A 505 -2.73 -9.26 -17.21
N ILE A 506 -3.60 -9.53 -16.23
CA ILE A 506 -5.00 -9.91 -16.49
C ILE A 506 -5.74 -8.80 -17.23
N ALA A 507 -5.57 -7.55 -16.81
CA ALA A 507 -6.21 -6.42 -17.46
C ALA A 507 -5.76 -6.25 -18.91
N SER A 508 -4.48 -6.45 -19.20
CA SER A 508 -3.94 -6.42 -20.56
C SER A 508 -4.55 -7.52 -21.43
N MET A 509 -4.63 -8.75 -20.92
CA MET A 509 -5.31 -9.86 -21.63
C MET A 509 -6.78 -9.54 -21.96
N ILE A 510 -7.51 -8.96 -21.01
CA ILE A 510 -8.90 -8.56 -21.22
C ILE A 510 -8.99 -7.46 -22.28
N MET A 511 -8.11 -6.47 -22.22
CA MET A 511 -8.08 -5.36 -23.18
C MET A 511 -7.75 -5.83 -24.61
N ASP A 512 -6.78 -6.71 -24.77
CA ASP A 512 -6.43 -7.28 -26.06
C ASP A 512 -7.61 -8.06 -26.68
N LYS A 513 -8.34 -8.83 -25.86
CA LYS A 513 -9.57 -9.51 -26.30
C LYS A 513 -10.69 -8.53 -26.64
N ALA A 514 -10.84 -7.47 -25.86
CA ALA A 514 -11.83 -6.44 -26.13
C ALA A 514 -11.56 -5.73 -27.47
N LEU A 515 -10.30 -5.37 -27.75
CA LEU A 515 -9.92 -4.77 -29.03
C LEU A 515 -10.11 -5.72 -30.22
N LEU A 516 -9.90 -7.02 -30.01
CA LEU A 516 -9.99 -8.02 -31.07
C LEU A 516 -11.45 -8.40 -31.44
N TYR A 517 -12.29 -8.55 -30.42
CA TYR A 517 -13.61 -9.16 -30.61
C TYR A 517 -14.79 -8.20 -30.42
N ARG A 518 -14.58 -7.02 -29.86
CA ARG A 518 -15.66 -6.09 -29.57
C ARG A 518 -16.01 -5.26 -30.79
N THR A 519 -17.26 -5.34 -31.22
CA THR A 519 -17.84 -4.49 -32.30
C THR A 519 -18.68 -3.36 -31.72
N LYS A 520 -19.15 -3.49 -30.45
CA LYS A 520 -19.89 -2.44 -29.74
C LYS A 520 -18.96 -1.28 -29.36
N LYS A 521 -19.54 -0.11 -29.15
CA LYS A 521 -18.82 1.08 -28.72
C LYS A 521 -18.00 0.82 -27.47
N MET A 522 -16.72 1.22 -27.49
CA MET A 522 -15.84 1.10 -26.32
C MET A 522 -16.28 1.98 -25.16
N SER A 523 -16.99 3.07 -25.42
CA SER A 523 -17.57 3.93 -24.37
C SER A 523 -18.58 3.24 -23.45
N HIS A 524 -19.11 2.09 -23.84
CA HIS A 524 -19.97 1.23 -23.00
C HIS A 524 -19.21 0.07 -22.35
N PHE A 525 -17.89 0.14 -22.27
CA PHE A 525 -17.04 -0.89 -21.70
C PHE A 525 -15.91 -0.26 -20.90
N LYS A 526 -15.67 -0.73 -19.69
CA LYS A 526 -14.54 -0.27 -18.87
C LYS A 526 -13.99 -1.36 -17.97
N VAL A 527 -12.67 -1.40 -17.83
CA VAL A 527 -11.95 -2.30 -16.96
C VAL A 527 -11.34 -1.49 -15.81
N PHE A 528 -11.72 -1.82 -14.59
CA PHE A 528 -11.22 -1.22 -13.36
C PHE A 528 -10.26 -2.18 -12.69
N VAL A 529 -9.04 -1.71 -12.43
CA VAL A 529 -7.94 -2.54 -11.93
C VAL A 529 -7.53 -2.11 -10.54
N ARG A 530 -7.57 -3.04 -9.59
CA ARG A 530 -7.10 -2.79 -8.24
C ARG A 530 -5.58 -2.64 -8.23
N MET A 531 -5.10 -1.47 -7.81
CA MET A 531 -3.67 -1.17 -7.67
C MET A 531 -3.37 -0.78 -6.23
N TYR A 532 -2.29 -1.32 -5.68
CA TYR A 532 -1.89 -1.07 -4.28
C TYR A 532 -0.75 -0.07 -4.17
N SER A 533 0.23 -0.14 -5.08
CA SER A 533 1.49 0.59 -5.01
C SER A 533 1.57 1.73 -6.00
N ASP A 534 1.93 2.93 -5.54
CA ASP A 534 2.18 4.08 -6.42
C ASP A 534 3.26 3.83 -7.47
N ASN A 535 4.24 2.95 -7.19
CA ASN A 535 5.28 2.64 -8.16
C ASN A 535 4.76 1.84 -9.37
N SER A 536 3.71 1.04 -9.15
CA SER A 536 3.07 0.25 -10.22
C SER A 536 2.16 1.12 -11.08
N ILE A 537 1.62 2.21 -10.54
CA ILE A 537 0.73 3.14 -11.26
C ILE A 537 1.42 3.77 -12.46
N VAL A 538 2.70 4.15 -12.35
CA VAL A 538 3.43 4.75 -13.48
C VAL A 538 3.48 3.82 -14.70
N LYS A 539 3.68 2.50 -14.47
CA LYS A 539 3.63 1.50 -15.54
C LYS A 539 2.21 1.34 -16.10
N PHE A 540 1.24 1.33 -15.19
CA PHE A 540 -0.16 1.19 -15.55
C PHE A 540 -0.66 2.37 -16.39
N GLU A 541 -0.32 3.61 -16.04
CA GLU A 541 -0.68 4.82 -16.80
C GLU A 541 -0.09 4.80 -18.21
N ALA A 542 1.12 4.25 -18.38
CA ALA A 542 1.68 4.04 -19.72
C ALA A 542 0.82 3.06 -20.54
N ALA A 543 0.36 1.96 -19.95
CA ALA A 543 -0.54 1.01 -20.62
C ALA A 543 -1.91 1.65 -20.93
N VAL A 544 -2.48 2.42 -20.00
CA VAL A 544 -3.73 3.17 -20.23
C VAL A 544 -3.62 4.08 -21.43
N ASN A 545 -2.51 4.80 -21.59
CA ASN A 545 -2.31 5.68 -22.73
C ASN A 545 -2.24 4.91 -24.06
N VAL A 546 -1.56 3.75 -24.08
CA VAL A 546 -1.53 2.87 -25.27
C VAL A 546 -2.94 2.42 -25.66
N TYR A 547 -3.71 1.90 -24.71
CA TYR A 547 -5.07 1.43 -24.98
C TYR A 547 -6.02 2.57 -25.36
N LYS A 548 -5.81 3.77 -24.84
CA LYS A 548 -6.54 4.97 -25.23
C LYS A 548 -6.28 5.37 -26.67
N ASP A 549 -5.04 5.22 -27.13
CA ASP A 549 -4.68 5.51 -28.51
C ASP A 549 -5.29 4.49 -29.49
N PHE A 550 -5.43 3.24 -29.09
CA PHE A 550 -6.13 2.20 -29.87
C PHE A 550 -7.65 2.38 -29.91
N CYS A 551 -8.24 3.03 -28.89
CA CYS A 551 -9.66 3.33 -28.88
C CYS A 551 -9.91 4.62 -29.68
N HIS A 552 -10.30 4.52 -30.93
CA HIS A 552 -10.59 5.65 -31.83
C HIS A 552 -11.77 6.54 -31.40
N GLU A 553 -12.39 6.28 -30.24
CA GLU A 553 -13.54 7.00 -29.70
C GLU A 553 -13.10 8.17 -28.79
N ASN A 554 -12.96 9.37 -29.35
CA ASN A 554 -12.86 10.64 -28.62
C ASN A 554 -12.02 10.65 -27.33
N LYS A 555 -10.84 10.02 -27.34
CA LYS A 555 -9.92 9.92 -26.17
C LYS A 555 -10.51 9.16 -24.99
N TYR A 556 -11.48 8.29 -25.17
CA TYR A 556 -12.02 7.43 -24.12
C TYR A 556 -10.94 6.48 -23.57
N ALA A 557 -10.81 6.40 -22.25
CA ALA A 557 -9.89 5.47 -21.58
C ALA A 557 -10.67 4.26 -21.03
N PRO A 558 -10.63 3.10 -21.71
CA PRO A 558 -11.37 1.91 -21.32
C PRO A 558 -10.73 1.18 -20.13
N LEU A 559 -9.56 1.61 -19.67
CA LEU A 559 -8.79 1.02 -18.59
C LEU A 559 -8.51 2.09 -17.53
N GLU A 560 -8.82 1.77 -16.26
CA GLU A 560 -8.59 2.68 -15.13
C GLU A 560 -8.19 1.90 -13.87
N TYR A 561 -7.35 2.47 -13.01
CA TYR A 561 -7.03 1.90 -11.71
C TYR A 561 -7.88 2.51 -10.59
N PHE A 562 -8.02 1.77 -9.51
CA PHE A 562 -8.68 2.26 -8.29
C PHE A 562 -7.99 1.73 -7.03
N GLY A 563 -8.19 2.43 -5.93
CA GLY A 563 -7.86 1.96 -4.60
C GLY A 563 -6.39 1.97 -4.23
N ASN A 564 -5.59 2.86 -4.81
CA ASN A 564 -4.20 2.99 -4.43
C ASN A 564 -4.03 3.49 -2.98
N THR A 565 -2.84 3.32 -2.43
CA THR A 565 -2.56 3.70 -1.05
C THR A 565 -2.77 5.19 -0.79
N LYS A 566 -2.45 6.09 -1.74
CA LYS A 566 -2.64 7.53 -1.56
C LYS A 566 -4.10 7.92 -1.48
N ASP A 567 -4.92 7.31 -2.33
CA ASP A 567 -6.34 7.64 -2.38
C ASP A 567 -7.07 7.12 -1.15
N ILE A 568 -6.71 5.92 -0.65
CA ILE A 568 -7.33 5.34 0.55
C ILE A 568 -6.87 6.06 1.81
N TYR A 569 -5.55 6.26 1.98
CA TYR A 569 -4.98 6.79 3.21
C TYR A 569 -4.84 8.31 3.17
N SER A 570 -5.95 9.00 2.90
CA SER A 570 -6.04 10.45 2.93
C SER A 570 -6.64 10.97 4.25
N TYR A 571 -6.29 12.19 4.63
CA TYR A 571 -6.82 12.86 5.82
C TYR A 571 -8.33 13.01 5.78
N ASN A 572 -8.86 13.35 4.61
CA ASN A 572 -10.28 13.53 4.40
C ASN A 572 -11.06 12.23 4.60
N ILE A 573 -10.55 11.11 4.10
CA ILE A 573 -11.21 9.80 4.21
C ILE A 573 -11.04 9.24 5.62
N ILE A 574 -9.80 9.14 6.11
CA ILE A 574 -9.51 8.41 7.36
C ILE A 574 -9.88 9.24 8.60
N VAL A 575 -9.49 10.50 8.65
CA VAL A 575 -9.62 11.32 9.87
C VAL A 575 -10.87 12.16 9.88
N LYS A 576 -11.19 12.87 8.77
CA LYS A 576 -12.40 13.68 8.66
C LYS A 576 -13.65 12.86 8.39
N ASN A 577 -13.50 11.60 7.93
CA ASN A 577 -14.60 10.72 7.56
C ASN A 577 -15.59 11.41 6.59
N HIS A 578 -15.04 11.95 5.51
CA HIS A 578 -15.78 12.77 4.54
C HIS A 578 -17.07 12.10 4.06
N TYR A 579 -17.01 10.82 3.74
CA TYR A 579 -18.19 10.05 3.28
C TYR A 579 -19.30 9.93 4.34
N GLU A 580 -18.95 9.94 5.62
CA GLU A 580 -19.92 9.97 6.71
C GLU A 580 -20.60 11.33 6.78
N LYS A 581 -19.81 12.39 6.64
CA LYS A 581 -20.32 13.77 6.70
C LYS A 581 -21.32 14.03 5.58
N GLU A 582 -21.02 13.63 4.34
CA GLU A 582 -21.94 13.76 3.22
C GLU A 582 -23.26 13.01 3.46
N ALA A 583 -23.20 11.81 4.05
CA ALA A 583 -24.41 11.04 4.38
C ALA A 583 -25.24 11.73 5.48
N ILE A 584 -24.59 12.35 6.47
CA ILE A 584 -25.24 13.13 7.52
C ILE A 584 -25.92 14.36 6.90
N ASP A 585 -25.20 15.13 6.12
CA ASP A 585 -25.73 16.32 5.44
C ASP A 585 -26.91 15.96 4.53
N PHE A 586 -26.82 14.80 3.88
CA PHE A 586 -27.91 14.25 3.09
C PHE A 586 -29.13 13.91 3.96
N TYR A 587 -28.98 13.24 5.06
CA TYR A 587 -30.07 12.88 5.98
C TYR A 587 -30.71 14.12 6.61
N ASP A 588 -29.92 15.07 7.09
CA ASP A 588 -30.42 16.29 7.75
C ASP A 588 -31.22 17.16 6.76
N SER A 589 -30.76 17.23 5.50
CA SER A 589 -31.53 17.92 4.46
C SER A 589 -32.85 17.19 4.16
N TYR A 590 -32.89 15.84 4.27
CA TYR A 590 -34.14 15.07 4.17
C TYR A 590 -35.11 15.39 5.30
N CYS A 591 -34.69 15.34 6.50
CA CYS A 591 -35.52 15.66 7.64
C CYS A 591 -36.14 17.05 7.50
N LYS A 592 -35.36 18.03 7.07
CA LYS A 592 -35.86 19.38 6.79
C LYS A 592 -36.95 19.40 5.69
N ALA A 593 -36.73 18.66 4.60
CA ALA A 593 -37.67 18.60 3.48
C ALA A 593 -39.01 17.95 3.83
N VAL A 594 -39.01 16.98 4.77
CA VAL A 594 -40.23 16.33 5.26
C VAL A 594 -40.82 17.01 6.51
N GLY A 595 -40.28 18.16 6.94
CA GLY A 595 -40.74 18.88 8.11
C GLY A 595 -40.41 18.23 9.45
N SER A 596 -39.39 17.37 9.50
CA SER A 596 -38.91 16.73 10.73
C SER A 596 -37.76 17.54 11.35
N SER A 597 -37.78 17.72 12.65
CA SER A 597 -36.69 18.32 13.44
C SER A 597 -35.65 17.29 13.91
N THR A 598 -35.81 16.02 13.56
CA THR A 598 -34.95 14.92 14.02
C THR A 598 -33.57 15.06 13.38
N THR A 599 -32.53 15.13 14.21
CA THR A 599 -31.13 15.10 13.77
C THR A 599 -30.60 13.67 13.64
N TRP A 600 -29.47 13.50 12.97
CA TRP A 600 -28.76 12.23 12.89
C TRP A 600 -28.43 11.66 14.28
N ASP A 601 -28.03 12.52 15.22
CA ASP A 601 -27.70 12.10 16.61
C ASP A 601 -28.95 11.73 17.41
N ASP A 602 -30.07 12.39 17.20
CA ASP A 602 -31.34 12.02 17.83
C ASP A 602 -31.83 10.66 17.36
N ARG A 603 -31.73 10.40 16.07
CA ARG A 603 -32.01 9.10 15.50
C ARG A 603 -31.16 7.98 16.12
N ARG A 604 -29.87 8.23 16.37
CA ARG A 604 -28.99 7.27 17.03
C ARG A 604 -29.44 6.92 18.45
N LYS A 605 -29.87 7.91 19.19
CA LYS A 605 -30.39 7.72 20.56
C LYS A 605 -31.71 6.96 20.56
N ASP A 606 -32.63 7.34 19.67
CA ASP A 606 -33.95 6.76 19.58
C ASP A 606 -33.94 5.28 19.20
N GLU A 607 -33.13 4.88 18.23
CA GLU A 607 -33.03 3.47 17.81
C GLU A 607 -32.51 2.57 18.94
N VAL A 608 -31.48 3.04 19.67
CA VAL A 608 -30.91 2.30 20.80
C VAL A 608 -31.92 2.22 21.97
N MET A 609 -32.67 3.28 22.20
CA MET A 609 -33.66 3.33 23.23
C MET A 609 -34.85 2.38 22.94
N LYS A 610 -35.32 2.34 21.70
CA LYS A 610 -36.48 1.51 21.26
C LYS A 610 -36.18 0.01 21.22
N LEU A 611 -35.02 -0.37 20.70
CA LEU A 611 -34.68 -1.75 20.40
C LEU A 611 -33.60 -2.36 21.33
N GLY A 612 -33.14 -1.58 22.30
CA GLY A 612 -32.03 -1.97 23.17
C GLY A 612 -30.67 -1.85 22.47
N LYS A 613 -29.59 -2.01 23.25
CA LYS A 613 -28.23 -1.69 22.81
C LYS A 613 -27.75 -2.49 21.60
N ILE A 614 -28.06 -3.78 21.52
CA ILE A 614 -27.56 -4.66 20.45
C ILE A 614 -28.38 -4.48 19.17
N TYR A 615 -29.68 -4.67 19.26
CA TYR A 615 -30.54 -4.61 18.08
C TYR A 615 -30.75 -3.18 17.58
N GLY A 616 -30.81 -2.20 18.48
CA GLY A 616 -30.86 -0.80 18.12
C GLY A 616 -29.62 -0.36 17.35
N LYS A 617 -28.42 -0.81 17.73
CA LYS A 617 -27.21 -0.54 16.98
C LYS A 617 -27.19 -1.25 15.61
N ARG A 618 -27.74 -2.44 15.49
CA ARG A 618 -27.86 -3.15 14.22
C ARG A 618 -28.82 -2.43 13.27
N SER A 619 -30.01 -2.07 13.75
CA SER A 619 -30.98 -1.27 13.00
C SER A 619 -30.41 0.06 12.55
N LEU A 620 -29.77 0.78 13.46
CA LEU A 620 -29.13 2.06 13.17
C LEU A 620 -28.10 1.93 12.04
N ARG A 621 -27.21 0.93 12.12
CA ARG A 621 -26.18 0.69 11.10
C ARG A 621 -26.79 0.39 9.73
N ARG A 622 -27.87 -0.39 9.67
CA ARG A 622 -28.61 -0.64 8.44
C ARG A 622 -29.16 0.66 7.86
N LYS A 623 -29.83 1.47 8.68
CA LYS A 623 -30.39 2.76 8.27
C LYS A 623 -29.32 3.77 7.83
N GLU A 624 -28.23 3.90 8.58
CA GLU A 624 -27.10 4.75 8.21
C GLU A 624 -26.42 4.27 6.92
N GLY A 625 -26.34 2.96 6.70
CA GLY A 625 -25.87 2.38 5.45
C GLY A 625 -26.76 2.75 4.27
N GLN A 626 -28.09 2.76 4.45
CA GLN A 626 -29.02 3.20 3.42
C GLN A 626 -28.89 4.69 3.11
N ASP A 627 -28.71 5.55 4.11
CA ASP A 627 -28.52 6.98 3.87
C ASP A 627 -27.24 7.28 3.09
N LYS A 628 -26.16 6.54 3.42
CA LYS A 628 -24.91 6.59 2.63
C LYS A 628 -25.13 6.15 1.19
N ALA A 629 -25.82 5.03 1.00
CA ALA A 629 -26.14 4.51 -0.32
C ALA A 629 -27.02 5.50 -1.12
N ASN A 630 -27.99 6.12 -0.47
CA ASN A 630 -28.84 7.15 -1.10
C ASN A 630 -28.02 8.36 -1.57
N CYS A 631 -27.11 8.84 -0.74
CA CYS A 631 -26.20 9.93 -1.10
C CYS A 631 -25.34 9.55 -2.30
N GLN A 632 -24.70 8.38 -2.25
CA GLN A 632 -23.79 7.89 -3.30
C GLN A 632 -24.53 7.58 -4.61
N HIS A 633 -25.74 7.05 -4.55
CA HIS A 633 -26.56 6.70 -5.73
C HIS A 633 -27.26 7.93 -6.37
N ARG A 634 -27.07 9.13 -5.81
CA ARG A 634 -27.64 10.38 -6.35
C ARG A 634 -27.27 10.60 -7.80
N TYR A 635 -26.01 10.34 -8.16
CA TYR A 635 -25.52 10.47 -9.54
C TYR A 635 -26.33 9.64 -10.55
N THR A 636 -26.58 8.37 -10.23
CA THR A 636 -27.39 7.49 -11.06
C THR A 636 -28.81 8.06 -11.27
N LYS A 637 -29.44 8.55 -10.19
CA LYS A 637 -30.78 9.18 -10.26
C LYS A 637 -30.78 10.45 -11.11
N ILE A 638 -29.76 11.30 -10.97
CA ILE A 638 -29.59 12.52 -11.78
C ILE A 638 -29.51 12.18 -13.28
N LYS A 639 -28.74 11.14 -13.64
CA LYS A 639 -28.63 10.67 -15.03
C LYS A 639 -29.96 10.11 -15.56
N LEU A 640 -30.61 9.22 -14.81
CA LEU A 640 -31.90 8.64 -15.20
C LEU A 640 -32.96 9.71 -15.37
N LEU A 641 -33.01 10.72 -14.50
CA LEU A 641 -33.96 11.83 -14.58
C LEU A 641 -33.57 12.89 -15.61
N ASN A 642 -32.36 12.80 -16.19
CA ASN A 642 -31.82 13.78 -17.13
C ASN A 642 -31.80 15.22 -16.58
N LEU A 643 -31.47 15.39 -15.29
CA LEU A 643 -31.58 16.69 -14.60
C LEU A 643 -30.61 17.76 -15.12
N SER A 644 -29.49 17.34 -15.73
CA SER A 644 -28.53 18.29 -16.34
C SER A 644 -29.08 18.99 -17.58
N GLU A 645 -30.05 18.39 -18.29
CA GLU A 645 -30.65 18.93 -19.51
C GLU A 645 -32.06 19.48 -19.28
N ARG A 646 -32.71 19.12 -18.17
CA ARG A 646 -34.06 19.59 -17.81
C ARG A 646 -33.99 20.87 -17.00
N GLN A 647 -34.73 21.90 -17.40
CA GLN A 647 -34.91 23.09 -16.57
C GLN A 647 -35.66 22.73 -15.29
N VAL A 648 -35.03 22.97 -14.16
CA VAL A 648 -35.42 22.48 -12.84
C VAL A 648 -36.63 23.23 -12.21
N SER A 649 -37.34 24.05 -12.95
CA SER A 649 -38.55 24.75 -12.49
C SER A 649 -39.82 23.88 -12.44
N MET A 650 -39.68 22.58 -12.64
CA MET A 650 -40.83 21.66 -12.62
C MET A 650 -41.34 21.41 -11.19
N SER A 651 -42.60 21.69 -10.94
CA SER A 651 -43.27 21.35 -9.69
C SER A 651 -43.24 19.84 -9.46
N LEU A 652 -42.76 19.43 -8.31
CA LEU A 652 -42.76 18.01 -7.91
C LEU A 652 -44.14 17.65 -7.34
N PRO A 653 -44.83 16.66 -7.88
CA PRO A 653 -46.12 16.22 -7.35
C PRO A 653 -45.96 15.67 -5.93
N LYS A 654 -47.02 15.79 -5.11
CA LYS A 654 -47.07 15.15 -3.81
C LYS A 654 -47.47 13.71 -3.99
N TRP A 655 -46.81 12.78 -3.27
CA TRP A 655 -47.25 11.40 -3.20
C TRP A 655 -48.60 11.30 -2.53
N LYS A 656 -49.57 10.64 -3.19
CA LYS A 656 -50.92 10.42 -2.65
C LYS A 656 -50.91 9.10 -1.90
N LYS A 657 -51.29 9.12 -0.62
CA LYS A 657 -51.27 7.92 0.23
C LYS A 657 -52.20 6.77 -0.26
N ASP A 658 -53.21 7.11 -0.99
CA ASP A 658 -54.23 6.16 -1.44
C ASP A 658 -54.13 5.76 -2.93
N LYS A 659 -53.24 6.41 -3.68
CA LYS A 659 -53.05 6.16 -5.10
C LYS A 659 -51.60 6.38 -5.44
N SER A 660 -51.00 5.53 -6.28
CA SER A 660 -49.68 5.82 -6.87
C SER A 660 -49.67 7.22 -7.50
N ILE A 661 -48.51 7.88 -7.62
CA ILE A 661 -48.38 9.17 -8.30
C ILE A 661 -49.11 9.19 -9.64
N ILE A 662 -49.23 8.04 -10.25
CA ILE A 662 -49.83 7.82 -11.55
C ILE A 662 -51.02 6.92 -11.34
N ASP A 663 -52.22 7.52 -11.26
CA ASP A 663 -53.44 6.82 -11.69
C ASP A 663 -53.33 6.76 -13.22
N ILE A 664 -52.63 5.74 -13.72
CA ILE A 664 -52.21 5.55 -15.13
C ILE A 664 -53.43 5.58 -16.06
N GLU A 665 -54.62 5.37 -15.55
CA GLU A 665 -55.84 5.30 -16.31
C GLU A 665 -56.62 6.63 -16.39
N LYS A 666 -56.27 7.65 -15.56
CA LYS A 666 -57.13 8.85 -15.41
C LYS A 666 -56.45 10.22 -15.56
N GLU A 667 -55.13 10.34 -15.55
CA GLU A 667 -54.48 11.65 -15.65
C GLU A 667 -53.65 11.77 -16.95
N LYS A 668 -53.46 13.01 -17.46
CA LYS A 668 -52.51 13.31 -18.53
C LYS A 668 -51.10 12.98 -18.05
N ILE A 669 -50.61 11.81 -18.40
CA ILE A 669 -49.29 11.30 -18.01
C ILE A 669 -48.22 12.06 -18.80
N THR A 670 -47.44 12.89 -18.11
CA THR A 670 -46.27 13.56 -18.74
C THR A 670 -45.07 12.64 -18.71
N PRO A 671 -44.13 12.76 -19.66
CA PRO A 671 -42.85 12.00 -19.61
C PRO A 671 -42.09 12.21 -18.30
N TRP A 672 -42.22 13.38 -17.69
CA TRP A 672 -41.64 13.71 -16.40
C TRP A 672 -42.19 12.84 -15.25
N LEU A 673 -43.50 12.63 -15.18
CA LEU A 673 -44.14 11.79 -14.17
C LEU A 673 -43.73 10.34 -14.34
N ILE A 674 -43.62 9.87 -15.59
CA ILE A 674 -43.16 8.51 -15.91
C ILE A 674 -41.73 8.34 -15.44
N SER A 675 -40.83 9.34 -15.69
CA SER A 675 -39.45 9.31 -15.23
C SER A 675 -39.36 9.22 -13.71
N LEU A 676 -40.10 10.06 -12.98
CA LEU A 676 -40.12 10.03 -11.51
C LEU A 676 -40.59 8.66 -10.98
N TYR A 677 -41.59 8.09 -11.58
CA TYR A 677 -42.12 6.78 -11.20
C TYR A 677 -41.08 5.66 -11.45
N ASN A 678 -40.52 5.59 -12.66
CA ASN A 678 -39.51 4.57 -12.99
C ASN A 678 -38.25 4.69 -12.14
N VAL A 679 -37.80 5.92 -11.82
CA VAL A 679 -36.66 6.11 -10.94
C VAL A 679 -37.00 5.77 -9.49
N SER A 680 -38.27 5.88 -9.07
CA SER A 680 -38.71 5.37 -7.76
C SER A 680 -38.68 3.83 -7.70
N ILE A 681 -39.08 3.18 -8.80
CA ILE A 681 -38.87 1.72 -8.93
C ILE A 681 -37.39 1.37 -8.87
N CYS A 682 -36.56 2.10 -9.59
CA CYS A 682 -35.10 1.90 -9.56
C CYS A 682 -34.54 2.06 -8.13
N GLU A 683 -35.02 3.03 -7.35
CA GLU A 683 -34.61 3.21 -5.95
C GLU A 683 -35.04 2.00 -5.09
N HIS A 684 -36.23 1.49 -5.28
CA HIS A 684 -36.70 0.30 -4.57
C HIS A 684 -35.84 -0.94 -4.91
N LEU A 685 -35.54 -1.15 -6.18
CA LEU A 685 -34.67 -2.27 -6.64
C LEU A 685 -33.28 -2.16 -6.03
N ARG A 686 -32.70 -0.95 -6.00
CA ARG A 686 -31.44 -0.68 -5.33
C ARG A 686 -31.51 -0.97 -3.83
N TRP A 687 -32.60 -0.55 -3.20
CA TRP A 687 -32.84 -0.77 -1.77
C TRP A 687 -32.92 -2.27 -1.45
N ASN A 688 -33.64 -3.05 -2.26
CA ASN A 688 -33.67 -4.51 -2.15
C ASN A 688 -32.29 -5.12 -2.30
N ALA A 689 -31.55 -4.74 -3.35
CA ALA A 689 -30.18 -5.21 -3.60
C ALA A 689 -29.24 -4.92 -2.42
N SER A 690 -29.31 -3.70 -1.88
CA SER A 690 -28.53 -3.30 -0.72
C SER A 690 -28.84 -4.15 0.52
N HIS A 691 -30.11 -4.40 0.81
CA HIS A 691 -30.52 -5.23 1.96
C HIS A 691 -30.07 -6.69 1.79
N ILE A 692 -30.23 -7.27 0.61
CA ILE A 692 -29.75 -8.62 0.31
C ILE A 692 -28.24 -8.70 0.56
N MET A 693 -27.48 -7.71 0.09
CA MET A 693 -26.02 -7.65 0.28
C MET A 693 -25.58 -7.37 1.73
N LEU A 694 -26.46 -6.86 2.59
CA LEU A 694 -26.30 -6.75 4.03
C LEU A 694 -26.67 -8.04 4.79
N GLY A 695 -27.13 -9.06 4.08
CA GLY A 695 -27.53 -10.35 4.62
C GLY A 695 -28.98 -10.44 5.06
N TYR A 696 -29.83 -9.50 4.63
CA TYR A 696 -31.28 -9.59 4.83
C TYR A 696 -31.93 -10.43 3.73
N VAL A 697 -32.99 -11.12 4.10
CA VAL A 697 -33.81 -11.93 3.19
C VAL A 697 -35.28 -11.51 3.29
N PRO A 698 -36.13 -11.86 2.31
CA PRO A 698 -37.59 -11.67 2.41
C PRO A 698 -38.12 -12.27 3.70
N MET A 699 -39.07 -11.56 4.32
CA MET A 699 -39.69 -12.01 5.58
C MET A 699 -40.65 -13.15 5.32
N THR A 700 -40.50 -14.22 6.11
CA THR A 700 -41.44 -15.36 6.05
C THR A 700 -42.76 -15.03 6.75
N VAL A 701 -43.84 -15.72 6.36
CA VAL A 701 -45.15 -15.52 6.95
C VAL A 701 -45.16 -15.79 8.45
N GLU A 702 -44.39 -16.77 8.91
CA GLU A 702 -44.23 -17.12 10.32
C GLU A 702 -43.64 -15.96 11.11
N VAL A 703 -42.55 -15.37 10.65
CA VAL A 703 -41.91 -14.23 11.32
C VAL A 703 -42.80 -12.99 11.28
N GLN A 704 -43.51 -12.77 10.16
CA GLN A 704 -44.41 -11.62 10.01
C GLN A 704 -45.58 -11.66 11.03
N LYS A 705 -46.03 -12.86 11.43
CA LYS A 705 -47.05 -13.01 12.48
C LYS A 705 -46.52 -12.73 13.90
N LEU A 706 -45.23 -12.84 14.10
CA LEU A 706 -44.59 -12.71 15.42
C LEU A 706 -44.15 -11.29 15.75
N ILE A 707 -43.94 -10.44 14.73
CA ILE A 707 -43.41 -9.09 14.91
C ILE A 707 -44.42 -8.02 14.45
N THR A 708 -44.43 -6.88 15.11
CA THR A 708 -45.28 -5.73 14.76
C THR A 708 -44.64 -4.77 13.76
N GLY A 709 -43.40 -5.04 13.29
CA GLY A 709 -42.63 -4.17 12.40
C GLY A 709 -42.36 -4.79 11.03
N THR A 710 -41.73 -4.00 10.16
CA THR A 710 -41.36 -4.45 8.82
C THR A 710 -39.99 -5.14 8.76
N CYS A 711 -39.25 -5.17 9.86
CA CYS A 711 -37.89 -5.72 9.93
C CYS A 711 -37.64 -6.49 11.23
N ASP A 712 -37.20 -7.72 11.11
CA ASP A 712 -36.62 -8.48 12.21
C ASP A 712 -35.10 -8.40 12.17
N GLU A 713 -34.53 -7.64 13.11
CA GLU A 713 -33.07 -7.47 13.24
C GLU A 713 -32.36 -8.72 13.78
N VAL A 714 -33.11 -9.68 14.34
CA VAL A 714 -32.55 -10.93 14.89
C VAL A 714 -32.24 -11.91 13.77
N THR A 715 -33.26 -12.23 12.99
CA THR A 715 -33.17 -13.20 11.86
C THR A 715 -32.76 -12.52 10.55
N LYS A 716 -32.62 -11.19 10.54
CA LYS A 716 -32.35 -10.39 9.35
C LYS A 716 -33.38 -10.60 8.24
N GLN A 717 -34.65 -10.54 8.58
CA GLN A 717 -35.75 -10.61 7.62
C GLN A 717 -36.44 -9.25 7.47
N HIS A 718 -36.84 -8.91 6.24
CA HIS A 718 -37.48 -7.63 5.96
C HIS A 718 -38.69 -7.83 5.03
N SER A 719 -39.87 -7.34 5.43
CA SER A 719 -41.14 -7.54 4.67
C SER A 719 -41.22 -6.74 3.38
N CYS A 720 -40.38 -5.70 3.22
CA CYS A 720 -40.35 -4.88 2.01
C CYS A 720 -39.35 -5.42 0.95
N ILE A 721 -38.61 -6.52 1.20
CA ILE A 721 -37.79 -7.18 0.16
C ILE A 721 -38.74 -8.00 -0.73
N LYS A 722 -39.34 -7.33 -1.69
CA LYS A 722 -40.30 -7.90 -2.67
C LYS A 722 -40.44 -6.99 -3.87
N ASP A 723 -41.18 -7.38 -4.88
CA ASP A 723 -41.38 -6.59 -6.07
C ASP A 723 -42.14 -5.30 -5.78
N TRP A 724 -41.83 -4.24 -6.55
CA TRP A 724 -42.48 -2.92 -6.42
C TRP A 724 -43.99 -2.99 -6.43
N LYS A 725 -44.57 -3.83 -7.30
CA LYS A 725 -46.04 -4.00 -7.46
C LYS A 725 -46.70 -4.66 -6.26
N GLU A 726 -45.96 -5.34 -5.41
CA GLU A 726 -46.45 -6.00 -4.18
C GLU A 726 -46.41 -5.08 -2.96
N LEU A 727 -45.78 -3.88 -3.11
CA LEU A 727 -45.71 -2.91 -2.04
C LEU A 727 -47.06 -2.14 -1.93
N ASP A 728 -47.39 -1.79 -0.69
CA ASP A 728 -48.45 -0.81 -0.45
C ASP A 728 -47.99 0.62 -0.86
N CYS A 729 -48.97 1.47 -1.17
CA CYS A 729 -48.70 2.85 -1.64
C CYS A 729 -47.93 3.71 -0.65
N VAL A 730 -47.98 3.45 0.65
CA VAL A 730 -47.26 4.20 1.67
C VAL A 730 -45.76 3.85 1.58
N THR A 731 -45.46 2.54 1.48
CA THR A 731 -44.08 2.04 1.33
C THR A 731 -43.46 2.52 0.02
N GLN A 732 -44.16 2.48 -1.10
CA GLN A 732 -43.72 3.04 -2.38
C GLN A 732 -43.40 4.56 -2.23
N GLY A 733 -44.18 5.26 -1.42
CA GLY A 733 -43.97 6.71 -1.14
C GLY A 733 -42.63 7.03 -0.51
N TYR A 734 -42.03 6.14 0.25
CA TYR A 734 -40.69 6.35 0.82
C TYR A 734 -39.60 6.42 -0.26
N ASP A 735 -39.65 5.55 -1.23
CA ASP A 735 -38.69 5.52 -2.34
C ASP A 735 -38.87 6.78 -3.24
N TYR A 736 -40.13 7.18 -3.47
CA TYR A 736 -40.43 8.42 -4.18
C TYR A 736 -39.85 9.65 -3.46
N GLU A 737 -39.99 9.76 -2.14
CA GLU A 737 -39.46 10.91 -1.39
C GLU A 737 -37.93 10.97 -1.47
N VAL A 738 -37.22 9.84 -1.58
CA VAL A 738 -35.78 9.80 -1.84
C VAL A 738 -35.45 10.37 -3.23
N VAL A 739 -36.23 10.02 -4.26
CA VAL A 739 -36.06 10.52 -5.63
C VAL A 739 -36.35 12.02 -5.70
N LYS A 740 -37.49 12.46 -5.14
CA LYS A 740 -37.88 13.87 -5.06
C LYS A 740 -36.79 14.73 -4.44
N ARG A 741 -36.17 14.24 -3.40
CA ARG A 741 -35.08 14.91 -2.73
C ARG A 741 -33.83 15.01 -3.58
N THR A 742 -33.49 13.97 -4.36
CA THR A 742 -32.40 14.07 -5.34
C THR A 742 -32.62 15.22 -6.31
N VAL A 743 -33.86 15.43 -6.76
CA VAL A 743 -34.24 16.55 -7.61
C VAL A 743 -34.04 17.88 -6.86
N MET A 744 -34.54 18.00 -5.63
CA MET A 744 -34.41 19.23 -4.83
C MET A 744 -32.95 19.60 -4.51
N MET A 745 -32.08 18.65 -4.37
CA MET A 745 -30.65 18.91 -4.11
C MET A 745 -29.82 19.17 -5.37
N ALA A 746 -30.37 18.88 -6.54
CA ALA A 746 -29.76 19.19 -7.84
C ALA A 746 -30.14 20.60 -8.33
N GLN A 747 -31.16 21.20 -7.69
CA GLN A 747 -31.51 22.61 -7.83
C GLN A 747 -30.58 23.51 -7.03
#